data_9c6102aa676aced7a2f7e504ccbec8a1
#
_entry.id   9c6102aa676aced7a2f7e504ccbec8a1
#
_cell.length_a   1.000
_cell.length_b   1.000
_cell.length_c   1.000
_cell.angle_alpha   90.00
_cell.angle_beta   90.00
_cell.angle_gamma   90.00
#
_symmetry.space_group_name_H-M   'P 1'
#
loop_
_entity.id
_entity.type
_entity.pdbx_description
1 polymer ?
#
loop_
_entity_poly.entity_id
_entity_poly.type
_entity_poly.pdbx_seq_one_letter_code
_entity_poly.pdbx_strand_id
1 'polypeptide(L)'
;FFYIAMVALALTGCSDSLSTIDSSEGKADITIPSDAEAGELLIKFAPEMSSILDQAQMSKTRSGMATRSGIPSTDEVLDILGSYSFERVFPVDANTEARTREAGLHLWYTVKFDKSTDLKAAAERLKQLGEVTKVQTNGRIKRAYNTDSKRIYLSDKALQQKATRAAASGEPNDPGFAYQWHYRNLGAGNYGFENLNDNQAGAEAGCDVNAVEAWKTCVGDPSIIVAVLDEGVMYTHPDLAPNMWCNPGETTQGEKADGDGNGYEGDLHGYNFVEESGNITWSDANDSGHGTHVAGTIAAANNNGIGVSGVAGGDGTPNSGVKIMSCQIFSGQNSVTLAGEARAIKYAADNGAVILQCSWGYNSSESSELSGYTPGPATEKEWAETYPLEKEALDYFINNAGSPNGVIDGGIAVFAAGNEYAGNPAFPGAYSKCVSVASLAADYTPACYTDFGSLVTLSAPGGDLEYYGKIGETEDEYWAETGEQKGAVLSTLVKNGQPAYGYMEGTSMACPHVSGVAALGLAYAVKQNRHYRAADFISLMKKSVKDLDSHYQNGATKTYYMNHTTVGASPETIELSKYIGKMGAGLIDAALLLNGIQNKELSSEMKLPNMYVGIEKTTSLNLAAYFAGQTEGYSCSVANTSVASATVDGKMLIVK
;
A
#
# COMPACT_ATOMS: atom_id res chain seq x y z
N PHE A 1 30.90 -31.29 38.72
CA PHE A 1 30.11 -32.46 39.20
C PHE A 1 29.08 -32.80 38.14
N PHE A 2 29.29 -33.96 37.53
CA PHE A 2 28.39 -34.62 36.58
C PHE A 2 27.17 -35.20 37.30
N TYR A 3 25.99 -35.12 36.70
CA TYR A 3 24.94 -36.13 36.89
C TYR A 3 24.32 -36.50 35.53
N ILE A 4 24.54 -37.74 35.16
CA ILE A 4 23.91 -38.50 34.08
C ILE A 4 22.64 -39.11 34.66
N ALA A 5 21.49 -38.93 34.02
CA ALA A 5 20.30 -39.72 34.31
C ALA A 5 19.95 -40.58 33.08
N MET A 6 20.01 -41.89 33.27
CA MET A 6 19.60 -42.92 32.31
C MET A 6 18.09 -42.96 32.13
N VAL A 7 17.67 -43.10 30.88
CA VAL A 7 16.30 -43.46 30.52
C VAL A 7 16.23 -44.99 30.37
N ALA A 8 15.33 -45.61 31.13
CA ALA A 8 15.00 -47.02 30.96
C ALA A 8 13.83 -47.18 30.00
N LEU A 9 14.03 -47.95 28.92
CA LEU A 9 12.97 -48.48 28.07
C LEU A 9 12.24 -49.62 28.78
N ALA A 10 10.92 -49.54 28.86
CA ALA A 10 10.06 -50.68 29.12
C ALA A 10 9.15 -50.91 27.92
N LEU A 11 9.38 -52.03 27.23
CA LEU A 11 8.47 -52.61 26.24
C LEU A 11 7.44 -53.48 26.97
N THR A 12 6.18 -53.18 26.83
CA THR A 12 5.09 -54.14 27.06
C THR A 12 4.08 -54.07 25.91
N GLY A 13 3.72 -55.25 25.46
CA GLY A 13 3.08 -55.51 24.19
C GLY A 13 1.58 -55.30 24.14
N CYS A 14 1.12 -55.49 22.94
CA CYS A 14 -0.19 -55.43 22.30
C CYS A 14 -1.43 -55.73 23.16
N SER A 15 -2.44 -54.89 23.00
CA SER A 15 -3.82 -55.38 22.80
C SER A 15 -4.58 -54.35 21.97
N ASP A 16 -5.23 -54.85 20.92
CA ASP A 16 -6.10 -54.10 20.01
C ASP A 16 -7.25 -53.46 20.77
N SER A 17 -7.37 -52.14 20.62
CA SER A 17 -8.65 -51.44 20.66
C SER A 17 -8.60 -50.35 19.61
N LEU A 18 -9.37 -50.51 18.54
CA LEU A 18 -9.74 -49.41 17.65
C LEU A 18 -10.41 -48.33 18.51
N SER A 19 -9.66 -47.34 18.93
CA SER A 19 -10.22 -46.08 19.33
C SER A 19 -10.47 -45.28 18.08
N THR A 20 -11.74 -45.07 17.75
CA THR A 20 -12.21 -44.04 16.83
C THR A 20 -11.49 -42.75 17.13
N ILE A 21 -10.67 -42.28 16.20
CA ILE A 21 -10.15 -40.92 16.23
C ILE A 21 -11.39 -40.01 16.05
N ASP A 22 -11.77 -39.42 17.18
CA ASP A 22 -12.79 -38.34 17.18
C ASP A 22 -12.20 -37.14 16.47
N SER A 23 -12.48 -37.04 15.16
CA SER A 23 -12.11 -35.91 14.29
C SER A 23 -13.09 -34.76 14.46
N SER A 24 -13.38 -34.36 15.68
CA SER A 24 -14.12 -33.13 16.00
C SER A 24 -13.20 -32.09 16.64
N GLU A 25 -12.11 -31.73 15.98
CA GLU A 25 -11.66 -30.34 16.05
C GLU A 25 -12.74 -29.54 15.30
N GLY A 26 -13.56 -28.81 16.05
CA GLY A 26 -14.67 -28.02 15.54
C GLY A 26 -14.16 -27.06 14.46
N LYS A 27 -14.52 -27.35 13.20
CA LYS A 27 -14.32 -26.38 12.11
C LYS A 27 -15.05 -25.11 12.55
N ALA A 28 -14.32 -24.02 12.78
CA ALA A 28 -14.89 -22.75 13.19
C ALA A 28 -16.12 -22.40 12.33
N ASP A 29 -17.18 -21.91 12.96
CA ASP A 29 -18.42 -21.56 12.29
C ASP A 29 -18.13 -20.44 11.27
N ILE A 30 -18.66 -20.55 10.06
CA ILE A 30 -18.45 -19.53 9.03
C ILE A 30 -19.35 -18.35 9.34
N THR A 31 -18.73 -17.21 9.64
CA THR A 31 -19.44 -15.94 9.76
C THR A 31 -19.52 -15.27 8.39
N ILE A 32 -20.72 -14.90 7.95
CA ILE A 32 -20.92 -14.14 6.72
C ILE A 32 -20.95 -12.66 7.06
N PRO A 33 -19.96 -11.87 6.63
CA PRO A 33 -19.97 -10.42 6.80
C PRO A 33 -21.17 -9.78 6.06
N SER A 34 -21.66 -8.66 6.57
CA SER A 34 -22.83 -7.96 6.00
C SER A 34 -22.57 -7.37 4.60
N ASP A 35 -21.32 -7.24 4.20
CA ASP A 35 -20.83 -6.73 2.92
C ASP A 35 -20.42 -7.83 1.93
N ALA A 36 -20.69 -9.09 2.27
CA ALA A 36 -20.43 -10.22 1.38
C ALA A 36 -21.31 -10.12 0.12
N GLU A 37 -20.69 -10.28 -1.06
CA GLU A 37 -21.43 -10.37 -2.33
C GLU A 37 -22.31 -11.62 -2.36
N ALA A 38 -23.61 -11.42 -2.55
CA ALA A 38 -24.55 -12.53 -2.66
C ALA A 38 -24.27 -13.35 -3.93
N GLY A 39 -24.21 -14.68 -3.79
CA GLY A 39 -23.98 -15.59 -4.90
C GLY A 39 -22.52 -15.70 -5.34
N GLU A 40 -21.57 -15.24 -4.53
CA GLU A 40 -20.14 -15.37 -4.81
C GLU A 40 -19.35 -15.89 -3.60
N LEU A 41 -18.48 -16.87 -3.85
CA LEU A 41 -17.51 -17.37 -2.89
C LEU A 41 -16.12 -17.48 -3.52
N LEU A 42 -15.10 -17.33 -2.70
CA LEU A 42 -13.72 -17.57 -3.05
C LEU A 42 -13.28 -18.87 -2.40
N ILE A 43 -12.68 -19.75 -3.19
CA ILE A 43 -12.18 -21.03 -2.68
C ILE A 43 -10.72 -21.23 -3.08
N LYS A 44 -9.95 -21.82 -2.18
CA LYS A 44 -8.58 -22.26 -2.47
C LYS A 44 -8.51 -23.78 -2.44
N PHE A 45 -7.95 -24.34 -3.49
CA PHE A 45 -7.71 -25.78 -3.60
C PHE A 45 -6.39 -26.20 -2.95
N ALA A 46 -6.30 -27.48 -2.64
CA ALA A 46 -5.05 -28.13 -2.26
C ALA A 46 -4.08 -28.19 -3.46
N PRO A 47 -2.75 -28.11 -3.23
CA PRO A 47 -1.75 -28.10 -4.32
C PRO A 47 -1.84 -29.29 -5.28
N GLU A 48 -2.26 -30.44 -4.80
CA GLU A 48 -2.43 -31.68 -5.57
C GLU A 48 -3.47 -31.55 -6.69
N MET A 49 -4.40 -30.60 -6.57
CA MET A 49 -5.46 -30.36 -7.56
C MET A 49 -4.98 -29.53 -8.77
N SER A 50 -3.78 -28.96 -8.70
CA SER A 50 -3.26 -28.03 -9.71
C SER A 50 -3.37 -28.56 -11.14
N SER A 51 -2.94 -29.80 -11.40
CA SER A 51 -2.96 -30.38 -12.75
C SER A 51 -4.36 -30.60 -13.31
N ILE A 52 -5.34 -30.96 -12.46
CA ILE A 52 -6.73 -31.15 -12.85
C ILE A 52 -7.38 -29.80 -13.19
N LEU A 53 -7.13 -28.81 -12.33
CA LEU A 53 -7.61 -27.44 -12.52
C LEU A 53 -7.04 -26.81 -13.81
N ASP A 54 -5.76 -27.03 -14.11
CA ASP A 54 -5.14 -26.55 -15.35
C ASP A 54 -5.80 -27.19 -16.59
N GLN A 55 -6.12 -28.49 -16.56
CA GLN A 55 -6.81 -29.17 -17.66
C GLN A 55 -8.23 -28.63 -17.85
N ALA A 56 -8.94 -28.33 -16.74
CA ALA A 56 -10.26 -27.71 -16.81
C ALA A 56 -10.21 -26.32 -17.45
N GLN A 57 -9.19 -25.52 -17.11
CA GLN A 57 -8.96 -24.19 -17.73
C GLN A 57 -8.62 -24.30 -19.23
N MET A 58 -7.83 -25.29 -19.67
CA MET A 58 -7.52 -25.51 -21.09
C MET A 58 -8.76 -25.89 -21.91
N SER A 59 -9.73 -26.59 -21.30
CA SER A 59 -11.00 -26.93 -21.97
C SER A 59 -11.89 -25.71 -22.20
N LYS A 60 -11.73 -24.68 -21.36
CA LYS A 60 -12.45 -23.40 -21.42
C LYS A 60 -12.19 -22.63 -22.72
N THR A 61 -10.96 -22.64 -23.23
CA THR A 61 -10.58 -21.88 -24.43
C THR A 61 -11.36 -22.23 -25.69
N ARG A 62 -12.10 -23.34 -25.67
CA ARG A 62 -12.94 -23.80 -26.80
C ARG A 62 -14.44 -23.48 -26.69
N SER A 63 -14.97 -23.20 -25.51
CA SER A 63 -16.41 -23.09 -25.25
C SER A 63 -16.86 -21.84 -24.49
N GLY A 64 -15.94 -20.94 -24.07
CA GLY A 64 -16.28 -19.79 -23.24
C GLY A 64 -16.06 -20.05 -21.73
N MET A 65 -16.94 -19.54 -20.85
CA MET A 65 -16.77 -19.65 -19.39
C MET A 65 -16.71 -21.08 -18.88
N ALA A 66 -15.75 -21.35 -17.98
CA ALA A 66 -15.73 -22.61 -17.23
C ALA A 66 -16.81 -22.57 -16.13
N THR A 67 -17.55 -23.66 -16.04
CA THR A 67 -18.56 -23.84 -14.97
C THR A 67 -18.20 -24.99 -14.04
N ARG A 68 -17.09 -25.68 -14.30
CA ARG A 68 -16.66 -26.87 -13.60
C ARG A 68 -15.17 -26.91 -13.33
N SER A 69 -14.81 -27.53 -12.20
CA SER A 69 -13.43 -27.69 -11.74
C SER A 69 -12.69 -28.87 -12.38
N GLY A 70 -13.43 -29.85 -12.92
CA GLY A 70 -12.90 -31.16 -13.33
C GLY A 70 -12.67 -32.11 -12.17
N ILE A 71 -13.00 -31.74 -10.94
CA ILE A 71 -12.93 -32.55 -9.73
C ILE A 71 -14.33 -33.02 -9.40
N PRO A 72 -14.63 -34.33 -9.47
CA PRO A 72 -16.02 -34.84 -9.39
C PRO A 72 -16.78 -34.42 -8.12
N SER A 73 -16.14 -34.47 -6.94
CA SER A 73 -16.73 -34.05 -5.67
C SER A 73 -17.05 -32.56 -5.61
N THR A 74 -16.16 -31.72 -6.13
CA THR A 74 -16.38 -30.28 -6.25
C THR A 74 -17.47 -29.99 -7.28
N ASP A 75 -17.44 -30.63 -8.43
CA ASP A 75 -18.41 -30.41 -9.50
C ASP A 75 -19.85 -30.84 -9.08
N GLU A 76 -19.99 -31.86 -8.24
CA GLU A 76 -21.29 -32.23 -7.64
C GLU A 76 -21.83 -31.10 -6.76
N VAL A 77 -20.97 -30.46 -5.93
CA VAL A 77 -21.36 -29.30 -5.09
C VAL A 77 -21.70 -28.11 -5.97
N LEU A 78 -20.90 -27.82 -7.00
CA LEU A 78 -21.16 -26.72 -7.94
C LEU A 78 -22.52 -26.90 -8.65
N ASP A 79 -22.88 -28.14 -9.00
CA ASP A 79 -24.20 -28.45 -9.59
C ASP A 79 -25.35 -28.23 -8.60
N ILE A 80 -25.19 -28.64 -7.35
CA ILE A 80 -26.18 -28.41 -6.28
C ILE A 80 -26.39 -26.92 -6.05
N LEU A 81 -25.33 -26.12 -6.13
CA LEU A 81 -25.38 -24.65 -5.99
C LEU A 81 -25.93 -23.96 -7.25
N GLY A 82 -26.06 -24.65 -8.36
CA GLY A 82 -26.41 -24.06 -9.66
C GLY A 82 -25.34 -23.09 -10.15
N SER A 83 -24.05 -23.43 -9.92
CA SER A 83 -22.94 -22.59 -10.33
C SER A 83 -22.92 -22.38 -11.85
N TYR A 84 -22.83 -21.09 -12.25
CA TYR A 84 -22.74 -20.67 -13.64
C TYR A 84 -21.36 -20.12 -14.04
N SER A 85 -20.48 -19.87 -13.06
CA SER A 85 -19.10 -19.45 -13.29
C SER A 85 -18.17 -20.07 -12.26
N PHE A 86 -17.04 -20.58 -12.74
CA PHE A 86 -15.94 -21.11 -11.96
C PHE A 86 -14.64 -20.62 -12.60
N GLU A 87 -14.03 -19.60 -12.01
CA GLU A 87 -12.92 -18.89 -12.63
C GLU A 87 -11.76 -18.72 -11.67
N ARG A 88 -10.54 -18.85 -12.21
CA ARG A 88 -9.32 -18.52 -11.48
C ARG A 88 -9.32 -17.03 -11.12
N VAL A 89 -9.00 -16.70 -9.85
CA VAL A 89 -8.96 -15.31 -9.38
C VAL A 89 -7.91 -14.50 -10.13
N PHE A 90 -6.73 -15.06 -10.31
CA PHE A 90 -5.62 -14.38 -10.99
C PHE A 90 -5.49 -14.84 -12.44
N PRO A 91 -5.45 -13.93 -13.42
CA PRO A 91 -5.16 -14.27 -14.80
C PRO A 91 -3.85 -15.03 -14.94
N VAL A 92 -3.72 -15.80 -16.02
CA VAL A 92 -2.48 -16.47 -16.38
C VAL A 92 -1.61 -15.49 -17.15
N ASP A 93 -0.49 -15.12 -16.60
CA ASP A 93 0.58 -14.35 -17.25
C ASP A 93 1.82 -15.24 -17.37
N ALA A 94 2.24 -15.51 -18.59
CA ALA A 94 3.36 -16.41 -18.87
C ALA A 94 4.69 -15.95 -18.23
N ASN A 95 4.85 -14.65 -18.00
CA ASN A 95 6.06 -14.07 -17.43
C ASN A 95 6.14 -14.27 -15.92
N THR A 96 4.98 -14.34 -15.23
CA THR A 96 4.89 -14.36 -13.77
C THR A 96 4.26 -15.65 -13.21
N GLU A 97 3.78 -16.55 -14.08
CA GLU A 97 3.07 -17.77 -13.68
C GLU A 97 3.89 -18.67 -12.75
N ALA A 98 5.20 -18.77 -12.95
CA ALA A 98 6.05 -19.60 -12.10
C ALA A 98 6.02 -19.15 -10.63
N ARG A 99 6.19 -17.85 -10.37
CA ARG A 99 6.12 -17.29 -9.01
C ARG A 99 4.70 -17.24 -8.47
N THR A 100 3.68 -17.07 -9.34
CA THR A 100 2.26 -17.18 -8.98
C THR A 100 1.94 -18.57 -8.43
N ARG A 101 2.50 -19.63 -9.07
CA ARG A 101 2.36 -21.02 -8.63
C ARG A 101 3.11 -21.31 -7.35
N GLU A 102 4.31 -20.81 -7.21
CA GLU A 102 5.10 -20.96 -5.98
C GLU A 102 4.39 -20.32 -4.77
N ALA A 103 3.78 -19.14 -4.96
CA ALA A 103 2.97 -18.48 -3.95
C ALA A 103 1.61 -19.18 -3.70
N GLY A 104 1.24 -20.18 -4.52
CA GLY A 104 -0.03 -20.88 -4.41
C GLY A 104 -1.27 -20.06 -4.82
N LEU A 105 -1.08 -18.90 -5.45
CA LEU A 105 -2.17 -18.01 -5.88
C LEU A 105 -2.96 -18.59 -7.04
N HIS A 106 -2.36 -19.45 -7.87
CA HIS A 106 -3.02 -20.15 -8.96
C HIS A 106 -4.15 -21.11 -8.51
N LEU A 107 -4.21 -21.41 -7.22
CA LEU A 107 -5.21 -22.31 -6.62
C LEU A 107 -6.47 -21.59 -6.13
N TRP A 108 -6.52 -20.27 -6.22
CA TRP A 108 -7.69 -19.49 -5.85
C TRP A 108 -8.67 -19.35 -7.01
N TYR A 109 -9.93 -19.62 -6.73
CA TYR A 109 -11.05 -19.57 -7.69
C TYR A 109 -12.24 -18.80 -7.13
N THR A 110 -12.90 -18.04 -8.00
CA THR A 110 -14.21 -17.44 -7.75
C THR A 110 -15.29 -18.40 -8.23
N VAL A 111 -16.25 -18.69 -7.37
CA VAL A 111 -17.44 -19.47 -7.67
C VAL A 111 -18.64 -18.55 -7.67
N LYS A 112 -19.38 -18.45 -8.79
CA LYS A 112 -20.60 -17.66 -8.91
C LYS A 112 -21.81 -18.57 -9.09
N PHE A 113 -22.87 -18.29 -8.31
CA PHE A 113 -24.12 -19.04 -8.31
C PHE A 113 -25.32 -18.10 -8.08
N ASP A 114 -26.53 -18.63 -8.07
CA ASP A 114 -27.73 -17.79 -7.91
C ASP A 114 -27.70 -17.00 -6.59
N LYS A 115 -27.96 -15.69 -6.66
CA LYS A 115 -27.94 -14.77 -5.51
C LYS A 115 -28.96 -15.10 -4.41
N SER A 116 -29.98 -15.90 -4.73
CA SER A 116 -30.97 -16.38 -3.76
C SER A 116 -30.49 -17.56 -2.92
N THR A 117 -29.36 -18.19 -3.29
CA THR A 117 -28.77 -19.31 -2.57
C THR A 117 -28.21 -18.81 -1.22
N ASP A 118 -28.48 -19.56 -0.15
CA ASP A 118 -27.91 -19.26 1.17
C ASP A 118 -26.39 -19.36 1.15
N LEU A 119 -25.73 -18.21 1.32
CA LEU A 119 -24.28 -18.07 1.20
C LEU A 119 -23.54 -18.88 2.28
N LYS A 120 -24.10 -18.93 3.51
CA LYS A 120 -23.51 -19.70 4.61
C LYS A 120 -23.58 -21.21 4.31
N ALA A 121 -24.75 -21.70 3.89
CA ALA A 121 -24.90 -23.10 3.54
C ALA A 121 -24.03 -23.50 2.35
N ALA A 122 -23.86 -22.63 1.35
CA ALA A 122 -22.96 -22.84 0.22
C ALA A 122 -21.50 -22.95 0.67
N ALA A 123 -21.04 -22.01 1.51
CA ALA A 123 -19.69 -21.99 2.06
C ALA A 123 -19.39 -23.24 2.91
N GLU A 124 -20.34 -23.65 3.75
CA GLU A 124 -20.22 -24.86 4.57
C GLU A 124 -20.09 -26.13 3.71
N ARG A 125 -20.86 -26.25 2.62
CA ARG A 125 -20.74 -27.39 1.69
C ARG A 125 -19.37 -27.45 1.03
N LEU A 126 -18.86 -26.32 0.53
CA LEU A 126 -17.55 -26.25 -0.10
C LEU A 126 -16.42 -26.54 0.91
N LYS A 127 -16.55 -26.07 2.15
CA LYS A 127 -15.58 -26.31 3.21
C LYS A 127 -15.47 -27.78 3.63
N GLN A 128 -16.51 -28.59 3.38
CA GLN A 128 -16.49 -30.02 3.68
C GLN A 128 -15.67 -30.84 2.68
N LEU A 129 -15.39 -30.30 1.49
CA LEU A 129 -14.59 -30.95 0.47
C LEU A 129 -13.12 -31.09 0.91
N GLY A 130 -12.56 -32.29 0.80
CA GLY A 130 -11.19 -32.58 1.22
C GLY A 130 -10.14 -31.86 0.37
N GLU A 131 -10.47 -31.58 -0.88
CA GLU A 131 -9.62 -30.84 -1.83
C GLU A 131 -9.69 -29.33 -1.68
N VAL A 132 -10.63 -28.77 -0.90
CA VAL A 132 -10.77 -27.35 -0.63
C VAL A 132 -10.10 -26.99 0.70
N THR A 133 -9.07 -26.17 0.67
CA THR A 133 -8.29 -25.77 1.85
C THR A 133 -8.83 -24.51 2.53
N LYS A 134 -9.40 -23.58 1.75
CA LYS A 134 -10.01 -22.34 2.26
C LYS A 134 -11.29 -22.01 1.52
N VAL A 135 -12.24 -21.44 2.23
CA VAL A 135 -13.47 -20.84 1.70
C VAL A 135 -13.62 -19.46 2.34
N GLN A 136 -13.86 -18.45 1.52
CA GLN A 136 -13.98 -17.05 1.92
C GLN A 136 -15.13 -16.40 1.15
N THR A 137 -15.83 -15.46 1.78
CA THR A 137 -16.79 -14.60 1.09
C THR A 137 -16.06 -13.57 0.24
N ASN A 138 -16.66 -13.20 -0.89
CA ASN A 138 -16.13 -12.14 -1.75
C ASN A 138 -16.82 -10.82 -1.38
N GLY A 139 -16.40 -10.22 -0.26
CA GLY A 139 -16.91 -8.92 0.19
C GLY A 139 -16.32 -7.76 -0.62
N ARG A 140 -16.91 -6.57 -0.46
CA ARG A 140 -16.36 -5.34 -1.04
C ARG A 140 -15.50 -4.61 -0.03
N ILE A 141 -14.36 -4.12 -0.48
CA ILE A 141 -13.52 -3.23 0.34
C ILE A 141 -14.22 -1.89 0.57
N LYS A 142 -13.87 -1.22 1.65
CA LYS A 142 -14.46 0.07 2.02
C LYS A 142 -13.41 1.17 1.99
N ARG A 143 -13.84 2.37 1.61
CA ARG A 143 -13.00 3.56 1.80
C ARG A 143 -12.85 3.84 3.30
N ALA A 144 -11.65 4.14 3.75
CA ALA A 144 -11.37 4.60 5.10
C ALA A 144 -11.43 6.13 5.22
N TYR A 145 -12.02 6.81 4.24
CA TYR A 145 -12.14 8.26 4.21
C TYR A 145 -13.57 8.66 3.77
N ASN A 146 -14.00 9.83 4.24
CA ASN A 146 -15.32 10.36 3.91
C ASN A 146 -15.27 11.08 2.56
N THR A 147 -16.01 10.57 1.56
CA THR A 147 -16.12 11.19 0.23
C THR A 147 -16.92 12.50 0.24
N ASP A 148 -17.73 12.73 1.29
CA ASP A 148 -18.50 13.95 1.49
C ASP A 148 -17.68 15.07 2.15
N SER A 149 -16.43 14.81 2.55
CA SER A 149 -15.52 15.81 3.09
C SER A 149 -15.39 16.99 2.13
N LYS A 150 -15.56 18.20 2.67
CA LYS A 150 -15.39 19.42 1.86
C LYS A 150 -14.00 19.47 1.25
N ARG A 151 -13.95 19.59 -0.07
CA ARG A 151 -12.71 19.77 -0.83
C ARG A 151 -12.43 21.25 -0.93
N ILE A 152 -11.24 21.63 -0.51
CA ILE A 152 -10.84 23.02 -0.50
C ILE A 152 -9.84 23.24 -1.61
N TYR A 153 -10.30 23.92 -2.65
CA TYR A 153 -9.51 24.17 -3.83
C TYR A 153 -8.66 25.42 -3.68
N LEU A 154 -7.37 25.31 -4.01
CA LEU A 154 -6.51 26.45 -4.15
C LEU A 154 -6.93 27.24 -5.40
N SER A 155 -7.15 28.55 -5.27
CA SER A 155 -7.57 29.38 -6.40
C SER A 155 -6.40 29.69 -7.34
N ASP A 156 -6.68 29.82 -8.65
CA ASP A 156 -5.69 30.24 -9.64
C ASP A 156 -5.06 31.60 -9.28
N LYS A 157 -5.82 32.48 -8.64
CA LYS A 157 -5.32 33.77 -8.14
C LYS A 157 -4.26 33.57 -7.04
N ALA A 158 -4.48 32.65 -6.13
CA ALA A 158 -3.52 32.33 -5.06
C ALA A 158 -2.23 31.75 -5.65
N LEU A 159 -2.33 30.81 -6.60
CA LEU A 159 -1.18 30.28 -7.33
C LEU A 159 -0.39 31.39 -8.06
N GLN A 160 -1.07 32.27 -8.77
CA GLN A 160 -0.42 33.38 -9.51
C GLN A 160 0.26 34.39 -8.58
N GLN A 161 -0.31 34.71 -7.43
CA GLN A 161 0.26 35.67 -6.49
C GLN A 161 1.58 35.19 -5.89
N LYS A 162 1.77 33.89 -5.69
CA LYS A 162 3.01 33.31 -5.13
C LYS A 162 4.06 33.02 -6.21
N ALA A 163 3.68 32.84 -7.46
CA ALA A 163 4.62 32.67 -8.59
C ALA A 163 5.60 33.85 -8.76
N THR A 164 5.30 35.02 -8.16
CA THR A 164 6.18 36.21 -8.19
C THR A 164 7.22 36.22 -7.08
N ARG A 165 7.14 35.27 -6.11
CA ARG A 165 8.11 35.17 -5.03
C ARG A 165 9.32 34.38 -5.54
N ALA A 166 10.48 35.01 -5.56
CA ALA A 166 11.72 34.31 -5.94
C ALA A 166 11.90 33.10 -5.01
N ALA A 167 12.02 31.91 -5.59
CA ALA A 167 12.34 30.70 -4.83
C ALA A 167 13.64 30.92 -4.07
N ALA A 168 13.68 30.56 -2.80
CA ALA A 168 14.93 30.52 -2.06
C ALA A 168 15.86 29.46 -2.69
N SER A 169 17.16 29.61 -2.55
CA SER A 169 18.11 28.66 -3.14
C SER A 169 17.79 27.21 -2.72
N GLY A 170 17.47 26.34 -3.68
CA GLY A 170 17.13 24.94 -3.46
C GLY A 170 15.64 24.63 -3.30
N GLU A 171 14.76 25.65 -3.35
CA GLU A 171 13.31 25.41 -3.40
C GLU A 171 12.83 25.23 -4.85
N PRO A 172 11.79 24.40 -5.08
CA PRO A 172 11.13 24.30 -6.37
C PRO A 172 10.52 25.63 -6.82
N ASN A 173 10.39 25.80 -8.14
CA ASN A 173 9.79 27.00 -8.72
C ASN A 173 8.25 26.90 -8.86
N ASP A 174 7.65 25.83 -8.35
CA ASP A 174 6.22 25.54 -8.44
C ASP A 174 5.44 26.51 -7.56
N PRO A 175 4.43 27.23 -8.09
CA PRO A 175 3.75 28.30 -7.36
C PRO A 175 3.10 27.86 -6.05
N GLY A 176 2.59 26.62 -6.00
CA GLY A 176 1.95 26.04 -4.82
C GLY A 176 2.91 25.58 -3.73
N PHE A 177 4.21 25.46 -4.03
CA PHE A 177 5.20 25.00 -3.04
C PHE A 177 5.19 25.85 -1.77
N ALA A 178 4.96 27.15 -1.91
CA ALA A 178 4.88 28.06 -0.76
C ALA A 178 3.75 27.72 0.25
N TYR A 179 2.82 26.84 -0.11
CA TYR A 179 1.73 26.38 0.76
C TYR A 179 1.94 24.94 1.22
N GLN A 180 3.03 24.28 0.79
CA GLN A 180 3.33 22.89 1.12
C GLN A 180 4.28 22.81 2.32
N TRP A 181 3.76 23.20 3.51
CA TRP A 181 4.50 23.14 4.77
C TRP A 181 5.06 21.75 5.08
N HIS A 182 4.39 20.71 4.63
CA HIS A 182 4.75 19.33 4.87
C HIS A 182 6.09 18.92 4.23
N TYR A 183 6.61 19.69 3.28
CA TYR A 183 7.95 19.51 2.70
C TYR A 183 9.00 20.41 3.34
N ARG A 184 8.58 21.57 3.86
CA ARG A 184 9.42 22.52 4.59
C ARG A 184 8.58 23.39 5.51
N ASN A 185 8.61 23.08 6.79
CA ASN A 185 7.91 23.85 7.82
C ASN A 185 8.90 24.84 8.48
N LEU A 186 8.63 26.13 8.31
CA LEU A 186 9.44 27.21 8.91
C LEU A 186 8.84 27.75 10.21
N GLY A 187 7.77 27.14 10.71
CA GLY A 187 7.08 27.54 11.94
C GLY A 187 6.07 28.66 11.75
N ALA A 188 5.45 29.09 12.84
CA ALA A 188 4.48 30.16 12.87
C ALA A 188 5.04 31.46 12.30
N GLY A 189 4.18 32.23 11.60
CA GLY A 189 4.57 33.47 10.92
C GLY A 189 5.23 33.28 9.56
N ASN A 190 5.35 32.04 9.07
CA ASN A 190 5.92 31.71 7.77
C ASN A 190 4.97 30.84 6.96
N TYR A 191 5.08 30.85 5.63
CA TYR A 191 4.42 29.95 4.67
C TYR A 191 3.11 29.31 5.12
N GLY A 192 1.98 29.94 4.78
CA GLY A 192 0.65 29.43 5.14
C GLY A 192 0.25 29.60 6.61
N PHE A 193 1.18 29.95 7.48
CA PHE A 193 0.96 30.20 8.90
C PHE A 193 1.17 31.67 9.31
N GLU A 194 1.23 32.60 8.35
CA GLU A 194 1.55 34.03 8.58
C GLU A 194 0.51 34.75 9.45
N ASN A 195 -0.73 34.26 9.49
CA ASN A 195 -1.85 34.90 10.17
C ASN A 195 -2.43 34.07 11.32
N LEU A 196 -1.66 33.15 11.91
CA LEU A 196 -2.11 32.46 13.13
C LEU A 196 -2.27 33.48 14.25
N ASN A 197 -3.45 33.48 14.89
CA ASN A 197 -3.71 34.29 16.08
C ASN A 197 -2.95 33.74 17.28
N ASP A 198 -2.64 34.56 18.25
CA ASP A 198 -1.93 34.20 19.48
C ASP A 198 -2.57 33.05 20.27
N ASN A 199 -3.83 32.73 20.02
CA ASN A 199 -4.59 31.66 20.67
C ASN A 199 -4.64 30.35 19.85
N GLN A 200 -4.04 30.32 18.65
CA GLN A 200 -3.93 29.12 17.83
C GLN A 200 -2.53 28.52 18.03
N ALA A 201 -2.46 27.23 18.21
CA ALA A 201 -1.17 26.55 18.29
C ALA A 201 -0.36 26.84 17.04
N GLY A 202 0.88 27.23 17.27
CA GLY A 202 1.80 27.57 16.18
C GLY A 202 2.27 26.32 15.46
N ALA A 203 2.45 26.40 14.14
CA ALA A 203 3.30 25.47 13.44
C ALA A 203 4.71 25.50 14.05
N GLU A 204 5.35 24.36 14.18
CA GLU A 204 6.69 24.22 14.71
C GLU A 204 7.68 23.92 13.58
N ALA A 205 8.74 24.74 13.52
CA ALA A 205 9.76 24.61 12.47
C ALA A 205 10.41 23.22 12.50
N GLY A 206 10.52 22.63 11.30
CA GLY A 206 11.08 21.29 11.12
C GLY A 206 10.07 20.15 11.29
N CYS A 207 8.82 20.42 11.63
CA CYS A 207 7.74 19.42 11.57
C CYS A 207 7.31 19.19 10.11
N ASP A 208 8.14 18.49 9.35
CA ASP A 208 8.00 18.19 7.92
C ASP A 208 8.84 16.95 7.56
N VAL A 209 8.71 16.46 6.33
CA VAL A 209 9.52 15.32 5.84
C VAL A 209 10.92 15.70 5.35
N ASN A 210 11.36 16.97 5.53
CA ASN A 210 12.69 17.45 5.17
C ASN A 210 13.06 17.24 3.69
N ALA A 211 12.07 17.39 2.80
CA ALA A 211 12.22 17.09 1.37
C ALA A 211 13.21 18.06 0.70
N VAL A 212 13.18 19.36 1.04
CA VAL A 212 14.06 20.37 0.43
C VAL A 212 15.55 20.06 0.65
N GLU A 213 15.90 19.55 1.83
CA GLU A 213 17.28 19.13 2.09
C GLU A 213 17.63 17.87 1.31
N ALA A 214 16.71 16.91 1.22
CA ALA A 214 16.89 15.69 0.47
C ALA A 214 17.05 15.94 -1.05
N TRP A 215 16.31 16.90 -1.62
CA TRP A 215 16.40 17.25 -3.04
C TRP A 215 17.74 17.79 -3.49
N LYS A 216 18.57 18.27 -2.59
CA LYS A 216 19.97 18.63 -2.89
C LYS A 216 20.81 17.41 -3.28
N THR A 217 20.36 16.20 -2.92
CA THR A 217 21.06 14.92 -3.13
C THR A 217 20.37 14.06 -4.18
N CYS A 218 19.05 13.94 -4.12
CA CYS A 218 18.24 13.13 -5.03
C CYS A 218 16.84 13.72 -5.19
N VAL A 219 16.29 13.67 -6.41
CA VAL A 219 14.96 14.20 -6.74
C VAL A 219 14.00 13.12 -7.25
N GLY A 220 14.51 11.92 -7.55
CA GLY A 220 13.77 10.81 -8.11
C GLY A 220 14.59 9.96 -9.07
N ASP A 221 13.96 8.92 -9.60
CA ASP A 221 14.46 8.06 -10.68
C ASP A 221 13.30 7.31 -11.33
N PRO A 222 13.17 7.29 -12.67
CA PRO A 222 12.02 6.72 -13.36
C PRO A 222 11.93 5.19 -13.28
N SER A 223 12.97 4.52 -12.82
CA SER A 223 12.95 3.07 -12.59
C SER A 223 12.19 2.68 -11.31
N ILE A 224 11.86 3.65 -10.46
CA ILE A 224 11.08 3.42 -9.25
C ILE A 224 9.60 3.65 -9.54
N ILE A 225 8.81 2.60 -9.39
CA ILE A 225 7.37 2.62 -9.64
C ILE A 225 6.62 2.48 -8.30
N VAL A 226 5.69 3.40 -8.07
CA VAL A 226 4.76 3.37 -6.95
C VAL A 226 3.36 3.08 -7.49
N ALA A 227 2.76 1.97 -7.08
CA ALA A 227 1.38 1.66 -7.41
C ALA A 227 0.44 2.30 -6.39
N VAL A 228 -0.46 3.14 -6.85
CA VAL A 228 -1.49 3.80 -6.07
C VAL A 228 -2.78 3.00 -6.20
N LEU A 229 -3.14 2.28 -5.14
CA LEU A 229 -4.39 1.55 -5.02
C LEU A 229 -5.42 2.47 -4.35
N ASP A 230 -6.28 3.12 -5.15
CA ASP A 230 -7.17 4.19 -4.67
C ASP A 230 -8.33 4.45 -5.66
N GLU A 231 -8.97 5.62 -5.58
CA GLU A 231 -9.71 6.19 -6.71
C GLU A 231 -8.77 6.35 -7.91
N GLY A 232 -9.32 6.40 -9.13
CA GLY A 232 -8.49 6.57 -10.32
C GLY A 232 -7.66 7.86 -10.27
N VAL A 233 -6.38 7.73 -10.61
CA VAL A 233 -5.47 8.88 -10.75
C VAL A 233 -5.74 9.59 -12.06
N MET A 234 -5.92 10.89 -12.04
CA MET A 234 -6.03 11.71 -13.26
C MET A 234 -4.68 11.73 -13.98
N TYR A 235 -4.38 10.70 -14.78
CA TYR A 235 -3.11 10.55 -15.49
C TYR A 235 -2.85 11.66 -16.53
N THR A 236 -3.87 12.42 -16.90
CA THR A 236 -3.78 13.60 -17.78
C THR A 236 -3.54 14.90 -17.01
N HIS A 237 -3.51 14.87 -15.66
CA HIS A 237 -3.22 16.07 -14.87
C HIS A 237 -1.85 16.62 -15.24
N PRO A 238 -1.71 17.91 -15.60
CA PRO A 238 -0.45 18.45 -16.13
C PRO A 238 0.74 18.30 -15.18
N ASP A 239 0.48 18.25 -13.88
CA ASP A 239 1.49 18.06 -12.84
C ASP A 239 1.79 16.56 -12.54
N LEU A 240 1.01 15.62 -13.07
CA LEU A 240 1.22 14.17 -12.89
C LEU A 240 1.67 13.48 -14.17
N ALA A 241 1.16 13.93 -15.32
CA ALA A 241 1.41 13.27 -16.61
C ALA A 241 2.90 12.96 -16.91
N PRO A 242 3.87 13.82 -16.56
CA PRO A 242 5.29 13.51 -16.76
C PRO A 242 5.79 12.31 -15.95
N ASN A 243 5.16 12.04 -14.81
CA ASN A 243 5.55 11.02 -13.85
C ASN A 243 4.59 9.82 -13.81
N MET A 244 3.67 9.72 -14.76
CA MET A 244 2.87 8.49 -14.89
C MET A 244 3.71 7.35 -15.43
N TRP A 245 3.46 6.16 -14.89
CA TRP A 245 3.97 4.92 -15.43
C TRP A 245 3.34 4.64 -16.80
N CYS A 246 4.10 4.04 -17.68
CA CYS A 246 3.62 3.55 -18.97
C CYS A 246 3.99 2.08 -19.12
N ASN A 247 2.98 1.23 -19.29
CA ASN A 247 3.19 -0.16 -19.64
C ASN A 247 3.87 -0.23 -21.03
N PRO A 248 5.07 -0.80 -21.13
CA PRO A 248 5.79 -0.85 -22.41
C PRO A 248 5.13 -1.77 -23.44
N GLY A 249 4.21 -2.64 -23.02
CA GLY A 249 3.44 -3.53 -23.89
C GLY A 249 2.22 -2.86 -24.52
N GLU A 250 1.80 -1.71 -23.99
CA GLU A 250 0.55 -1.04 -24.38
C GLU A 250 0.82 0.27 -25.14
N THR A 251 -0.14 0.71 -25.95
CA THR A 251 -0.03 1.93 -26.76
C THR A 251 -1.06 2.99 -26.41
N THR A 252 -2.22 2.58 -25.93
CA THR A 252 -3.36 3.48 -25.67
C THR A 252 -4.11 3.02 -24.41
N GLN A 253 -4.34 3.97 -23.50
CA GLN A 253 -5.14 3.69 -22.30
C GLN A 253 -6.58 3.32 -22.68
N GLY A 254 -7.08 2.20 -22.12
CA GLY A 254 -8.44 1.72 -22.36
C GLY A 254 -8.67 1.06 -23.71
N GLU A 255 -7.64 0.81 -24.51
CA GLU A 255 -7.73 0.03 -25.74
C GLU A 255 -8.17 -1.42 -25.43
N LYS A 256 -8.99 -2.01 -26.30
CA LYS A 256 -9.39 -3.41 -26.19
C LYS A 256 -8.35 -4.35 -26.81
N ALA A 257 -7.13 -4.22 -26.34
CA ALA A 257 -6.01 -5.07 -26.70
C ALA A 257 -5.17 -5.29 -25.44
N ASP A 258 -4.63 -6.48 -25.31
CA ASP A 258 -3.68 -6.89 -24.27
C ASP A 258 -2.36 -7.15 -25.00
N GLY A 259 -1.53 -6.11 -25.07
CA GLY A 259 -0.34 -6.11 -25.93
C GLY A 259 0.83 -6.91 -25.35
N ASP A 260 0.89 -7.08 -24.03
CA ASP A 260 1.92 -7.86 -23.34
C ASP A 260 1.45 -9.25 -22.88
N GLY A 261 0.13 -9.53 -22.99
CA GLY A 261 -0.43 -10.83 -22.64
C GLY A 261 -0.53 -11.06 -21.12
N ASN A 262 -0.61 -9.98 -20.33
CA ASN A 262 -0.68 -10.03 -18.88
C ASN A 262 -2.12 -10.31 -18.35
N GLY A 263 -3.12 -10.25 -19.22
CA GLY A 263 -4.54 -10.46 -18.90
C GLY A 263 -5.32 -9.19 -18.61
N TYR A 264 -4.73 -7.99 -18.85
CA TYR A 264 -5.34 -6.68 -18.60
C TYR A 264 -5.30 -5.81 -19.86
N GLU A 265 -6.44 -5.69 -20.55
CA GLU A 265 -6.56 -4.95 -21.80
C GLU A 265 -6.39 -3.44 -21.59
N GLY A 266 -5.47 -2.81 -22.36
CA GLY A 266 -5.32 -1.34 -22.45
C GLY A 266 -4.87 -0.67 -21.17
N ASP A 267 -3.99 -1.28 -20.43
CA ASP A 267 -3.51 -0.83 -19.11
C ASP A 267 -2.26 0.08 -19.17
N LEU A 268 -2.21 1.01 -20.14
CA LEU A 268 -1.04 1.87 -20.37
C LEU A 268 -0.51 2.60 -19.12
N HIS A 269 -1.40 3.18 -18.28
CA HIS A 269 -1.05 3.89 -17.05
C HIS A 269 -1.49 3.15 -15.78
N GLY A 270 -1.95 1.92 -15.93
CA GLY A 270 -2.58 1.11 -14.91
C GLY A 270 -3.98 0.65 -15.31
N TYR A 271 -4.77 0.13 -14.36
CA TYR A 271 -6.01 -0.57 -14.65
C TYR A 271 -7.13 -0.21 -13.66
N ASN A 272 -8.37 -0.19 -14.15
CA ASN A 272 -9.58 -0.03 -13.34
C ASN A 272 -10.14 -1.41 -12.97
N PHE A 273 -9.86 -1.84 -11.73
CA PHE A 273 -10.29 -3.14 -11.21
C PHE A 273 -11.76 -3.15 -10.77
N VAL A 274 -12.42 -1.98 -10.64
CA VAL A 274 -13.85 -1.87 -10.35
C VAL A 274 -14.67 -2.30 -11.55
N GLU A 275 -14.28 -1.82 -12.75
CA GLU A 275 -14.97 -2.09 -14.01
C GLU A 275 -14.29 -3.16 -14.86
N GLU A 276 -13.18 -3.72 -14.38
CA GLU A 276 -12.36 -4.71 -15.10
C GLU A 276 -11.99 -4.23 -16.51
N SER A 277 -11.47 -3.02 -16.61
CA SER A 277 -11.08 -2.40 -17.89
C SER A 277 -9.87 -1.49 -17.74
N GLY A 278 -9.14 -1.24 -18.84
CA GLY A 278 -8.09 -0.23 -18.90
C GLY A 278 -8.61 1.21 -18.79
N ASN A 279 -9.91 1.43 -18.74
CA ASN A 279 -10.48 2.78 -18.67
C ASN A 279 -10.47 3.33 -17.24
N ILE A 280 -9.41 4.05 -16.86
CA ILE A 280 -9.28 4.70 -15.56
C ILE A 280 -10.16 5.95 -15.53
N THR A 281 -10.99 6.08 -14.48
CA THR A 281 -11.90 7.20 -14.26
C THR A 281 -11.54 7.96 -12.99
N TRP A 282 -11.82 9.27 -12.90
CA TRP A 282 -11.49 10.14 -11.75
C TRP A 282 -12.54 11.19 -11.44
N SER A 283 -13.69 11.09 -12.08
CA SER A 283 -14.77 12.07 -11.95
C SER A 283 -16.16 11.44 -11.93
N ASP A 284 -16.23 10.19 -11.50
CA ASP A 284 -17.49 9.50 -11.27
C ASP A 284 -18.28 10.21 -10.15
N ALA A 285 -19.59 10.03 -10.14
CA ALA A 285 -20.41 10.62 -9.10
C ALA A 285 -19.93 10.15 -7.72
N ASN A 286 -19.60 11.09 -6.85
CA ASN A 286 -19.02 10.91 -5.51
C ASN A 286 -17.52 10.53 -5.46
N ASP A 287 -16.79 10.58 -6.56
CA ASP A 287 -15.33 10.60 -6.48
C ASP A 287 -14.86 11.90 -5.82
N SER A 288 -13.89 11.76 -4.95
CA SER A 288 -13.31 12.90 -4.22
C SER A 288 -12.05 13.46 -4.88
N GLY A 289 -11.47 12.73 -5.83
CA GLY A 289 -10.14 12.99 -6.39
C GLY A 289 -9.02 12.55 -5.46
N HIS A 290 -9.34 11.69 -4.48
CA HIS A 290 -8.44 11.22 -3.45
C HIS A 290 -7.19 10.54 -4.03
N GLY A 291 -7.33 9.61 -4.97
CA GLY A 291 -6.20 8.96 -5.61
C GLY A 291 -5.28 9.94 -6.37
N THR A 292 -5.87 10.98 -6.98
CA THR A 292 -5.08 12.04 -7.63
C THR A 292 -4.31 12.88 -6.61
N HIS A 293 -4.91 13.15 -5.43
CA HIS A 293 -4.25 13.88 -4.35
C HIS A 293 -3.08 13.08 -3.75
N VAL A 294 -3.29 11.81 -3.49
CA VAL A 294 -2.28 10.87 -3.03
C VAL A 294 -1.10 10.78 -4.01
N ALA A 295 -1.40 10.61 -5.32
CA ALA A 295 -0.39 10.54 -6.36
C ALA A 295 0.47 11.82 -6.43
N GLY A 296 -0.16 13.00 -6.29
CA GLY A 296 0.56 14.28 -6.31
C GLY A 296 1.51 14.46 -5.14
N THR A 297 1.11 14.02 -3.95
CA THR A 297 2.00 14.04 -2.78
C THR A 297 3.27 13.21 -3.02
N ILE A 298 3.16 12.09 -3.72
CA ILE A 298 4.32 11.24 -4.05
C ILE A 298 5.17 11.89 -5.17
N ALA A 299 4.55 12.29 -6.28
CA ALA A 299 5.26 12.52 -7.53
C ALA A 299 4.68 13.63 -8.43
N ALA A 300 3.98 14.65 -7.90
CA ALA A 300 3.75 15.86 -8.69
C ALA A 300 5.09 16.39 -9.21
N ALA A 301 5.14 16.83 -10.47
CA ALA A 301 6.40 17.15 -11.15
C ALA A 301 6.99 18.45 -10.59
N ASN A 302 8.13 18.37 -9.93
CA ASN A 302 8.82 19.51 -9.35
C ASN A 302 9.51 20.37 -10.42
N ASN A 303 9.67 21.65 -10.16
CA ASN A 303 10.38 22.61 -11.02
C ASN A 303 9.83 22.72 -12.46
N ASN A 304 8.56 22.44 -12.65
CA ASN A 304 7.90 22.59 -13.93
C ASN A 304 7.22 23.97 -14.10
N GLY A 305 7.24 24.81 -13.04
CA GLY A 305 6.70 26.16 -13.02
C GLY A 305 5.18 26.25 -12.90
N ILE A 306 4.50 25.13 -12.63
CA ILE A 306 3.05 25.07 -12.42
C ILE A 306 2.74 24.33 -11.10
N GLY A 307 1.53 24.56 -10.57
CA GLY A 307 0.93 23.77 -9.52
C GLY A 307 1.78 23.57 -8.26
N VAL A 308 2.05 22.33 -7.94
CA VAL A 308 2.62 21.87 -6.66
C VAL A 308 3.80 20.92 -6.87
N SER A 309 4.55 20.66 -5.80
CA SER A 309 5.65 19.68 -5.81
C SER A 309 5.21 18.35 -5.20
N GLY A 310 5.85 17.24 -5.60
CA GLY A 310 5.78 15.92 -4.95
C GLY A 310 7.10 15.54 -4.30
N VAL A 311 7.09 14.63 -3.31
CA VAL A 311 8.31 14.21 -2.59
C VAL A 311 9.41 13.69 -3.54
N ALA A 312 9.03 12.93 -4.55
CA ALA A 312 9.92 12.31 -5.53
C ALA A 312 9.57 12.72 -6.98
N GLY A 313 9.11 13.97 -7.15
CA GLY A 313 8.58 14.50 -8.42
C GLY A 313 9.62 14.87 -9.48
N GLY A 314 10.92 14.71 -9.21
CA GLY A 314 11.99 15.06 -10.14
C GLY A 314 12.48 16.49 -9.99
N ASP A 315 13.06 17.06 -11.07
CA ASP A 315 13.67 18.39 -11.10
C ASP A 315 13.19 19.24 -12.31
N GLY A 316 12.10 18.84 -12.96
CA GLY A 316 11.59 19.48 -14.17
C GLY A 316 12.21 18.97 -15.46
N THR A 317 13.26 18.18 -15.40
CA THR A 317 13.79 17.51 -16.59
C THR A 317 12.99 16.22 -16.89
N PRO A 318 12.87 15.82 -18.16
CA PRO A 318 12.15 14.60 -18.53
C PRO A 318 12.69 13.37 -17.82
N ASN A 319 11.80 12.54 -17.27
CA ASN A 319 12.15 11.27 -16.59
C ASN A 319 13.09 11.46 -15.37
N SER A 320 12.98 12.55 -14.64
CA SER A 320 13.74 12.77 -13.39
C SER A 320 12.97 12.33 -12.14
N GLY A 321 11.64 12.23 -12.20
CA GLY A 321 10.77 11.77 -11.12
C GLY A 321 10.55 10.25 -11.10
N VAL A 322 10.00 9.75 -10.00
CA VAL A 322 9.51 8.37 -9.90
C VAL A 322 8.21 8.20 -10.70
N LYS A 323 7.76 6.97 -10.93
CA LYS A 323 6.59 6.68 -11.75
C LYS A 323 5.39 6.23 -10.91
N ILE A 324 4.21 6.76 -11.24
CA ILE A 324 2.93 6.41 -10.61
C ILE A 324 2.16 5.46 -11.51
N MET A 325 1.80 4.30 -10.99
CA MET A 325 0.90 3.33 -11.59
C MET A 325 -0.48 3.45 -10.93
N SER A 326 -1.53 3.70 -11.71
CA SER A 326 -2.89 3.84 -11.19
C SER A 326 -3.59 2.49 -11.13
N CYS A 327 -3.78 1.94 -9.96
CA CYS A 327 -4.57 0.73 -9.72
C CYS A 327 -5.92 1.15 -9.11
N GLN A 328 -6.91 1.46 -9.95
CA GLN A 328 -8.20 1.98 -9.49
C GLN A 328 -9.03 0.88 -8.83
N ILE A 329 -9.28 1.03 -7.54
CA ILE A 329 -10.06 0.11 -6.70
C ILE A 329 -11.36 0.73 -6.14
N PHE A 330 -11.52 2.05 -6.33
CA PHE A 330 -12.73 2.81 -6.01
C PHE A 330 -13.18 3.64 -7.22
N SER A 331 -14.49 3.69 -7.48
CA SER A 331 -15.12 4.47 -8.56
C SER A 331 -16.52 4.89 -8.13
N GLY A 332 -16.74 6.17 -7.91
CA GLY A 332 -18.00 6.71 -7.42
C GLY A 332 -18.45 6.06 -6.10
N GLN A 333 -19.61 5.44 -6.10
CA GLN A 333 -20.11 4.65 -4.95
C GLN A 333 -19.60 3.20 -4.95
N ASN A 334 -18.90 2.78 -5.99
CA ASN A 334 -18.48 1.39 -6.16
C ASN A 334 -17.05 1.18 -5.63
N SER A 335 -16.78 -0.04 -5.23
CA SER A 335 -15.43 -0.52 -4.90
C SER A 335 -15.23 -1.92 -5.46
N VAL A 336 -13.99 -2.34 -5.56
CA VAL A 336 -13.66 -3.72 -5.91
C VAL A 336 -14.12 -4.69 -4.84
N THR A 337 -14.29 -5.94 -5.24
CA THR A 337 -14.37 -7.07 -4.31
C THR A 337 -12.96 -7.46 -3.83
N LEU A 338 -12.89 -8.28 -2.78
CA LEU A 338 -11.63 -8.84 -2.29
C LEU A 338 -10.82 -9.56 -3.39
N ALA A 339 -11.50 -10.23 -4.33
CA ALA A 339 -10.82 -10.80 -5.50
C ALA A 339 -10.23 -9.73 -6.42
N GLY A 340 -10.95 -8.63 -6.64
CA GLY A 340 -10.46 -7.49 -7.44
C GLY A 340 -9.27 -6.79 -6.80
N GLU A 341 -9.33 -6.57 -5.49
CA GLU A 341 -8.23 -6.02 -4.70
C GLU A 341 -6.98 -6.90 -4.76
N ALA A 342 -7.13 -8.20 -4.51
CA ALA A 342 -6.02 -9.15 -4.59
C ALA A 342 -5.37 -9.15 -5.99
N ARG A 343 -6.19 -9.02 -7.06
CA ARG A 343 -5.68 -8.85 -8.42
C ARG A 343 -4.90 -7.55 -8.59
N ALA A 344 -5.39 -6.43 -8.03
CA ALA A 344 -4.71 -5.14 -8.10
C ALA A 344 -3.33 -5.18 -7.41
N ILE A 345 -3.25 -5.81 -6.24
CA ILE A 345 -2.00 -6.01 -5.50
C ILE A 345 -0.99 -6.85 -6.30
N LYS A 346 -1.45 -7.98 -6.85
CA LYS A 346 -0.60 -8.85 -7.68
C LYS A 346 -0.16 -8.16 -8.97
N TYR A 347 -1.09 -7.48 -9.66
CA TYR A 347 -0.80 -6.70 -10.87
C TYR A 347 0.30 -5.68 -10.64
N ALA A 348 0.25 -4.93 -9.53
CA ALA A 348 1.28 -3.97 -9.17
C ALA A 348 2.67 -4.62 -9.08
N ALA A 349 2.78 -5.77 -8.39
CA ALA A 349 4.04 -6.52 -8.29
C ALA A 349 4.54 -7.01 -9.64
N ASP A 350 3.65 -7.53 -10.47
CA ASP A 350 3.99 -8.14 -11.76
C ASP A 350 4.43 -7.11 -12.78
N ASN A 351 3.90 -5.89 -12.70
CA ASN A 351 4.24 -4.76 -13.56
C ASN A 351 5.36 -3.85 -12.99
N GLY A 352 6.10 -4.35 -12.01
CA GLY A 352 7.36 -3.74 -11.56
C GLY A 352 7.22 -2.66 -10.49
N ALA A 353 6.04 -2.43 -9.91
CA ALA A 353 5.92 -1.57 -8.75
C ALA A 353 6.67 -2.17 -7.56
N VAL A 354 7.43 -1.33 -6.86
CA VAL A 354 8.21 -1.72 -5.68
C VAL A 354 7.65 -1.13 -4.38
N ILE A 355 6.72 -0.18 -4.51
CA ILE A 355 5.96 0.41 -3.40
C ILE A 355 4.48 0.31 -3.74
N LEU A 356 3.72 -0.21 -2.78
CA LEU A 356 2.27 -0.25 -2.80
C LEU A 356 1.77 0.86 -1.88
N GLN A 357 1.05 1.83 -2.43
CA GLN A 357 0.47 2.94 -1.71
C GLN A 357 -1.01 2.69 -1.49
N CYS A 358 -1.43 2.55 -0.22
CA CYS A 358 -2.79 2.21 0.19
C CYS A 358 -3.31 3.19 1.24
N SER A 359 -4.04 4.22 0.81
CA SER A 359 -4.69 5.17 1.71
C SER A 359 -6.11 4.72 2.07
N TRP A 360 -6.27 3.46 2.45
CA TRP A 360 -7.52 2.79 2.80
C TRP A 360 -7.25 1.61 3.74
N GLY A 361 -8.31 1.02 4.31
CA GLY A 361 -8.22 -0.14 5.19
C GLY A 361 -9.59 -0.47 5.80
N TYR A 362 -9.64 -1.45 6.68
CA TYR A 362 -10.78 -1.66 7.56
C TYR A 362 -10.80 -0.59 8.66
N ASN A 363 -11.92 -0.44 9.36
CA ASN A 363 -11.91 0.40 10.56
C ASN A 363 -11.08 -0.25 11.67
N SER A 364 -10.57 0.55 12.58
CA SER A 364 -9.94 0.03 13.79
C SER A 364 -10.88 -0.92 14.56
N SER A 365 -10.32 -1.91 15.21
CA SER A 365 -11.07 -2.79 16.12
C SER A 365 -11.62 -2.06 17.35
N GLU A 366 -11.08 -0.88 17.66
CA GLU A 366 -11.52 -0.03 18.76
C GLU A 366 -12.51 1.04 18.29
N SER A 367 -12.86 1.09 17.00
CA SER A 367 -13.91 1.97 16.49
C SER A 367 -15.27 1.60 17.11
N SER A 368 -16.16 2.57 17.24
CA SER A 368 -17.44 2.39 17.89
C SER A 368 -18.59 2.42 16.89
N GLU A 369 -19.53 1.48 16.99
CA GLU A 369 -20.78 1.54 16.23
C GLU A 369 -21.60 2.80 16.53
N LEU A 370 -21.43 3.40 17.72
CA LEU A 370 -22.04 4.68 18.06
C LEU A 370 -21.50 5.83 17.22
N SER A 371 -20.29 5.70 16.67
CA SER A 371 -19.70 6.64 15.73
C SER A 371 -20.08 6.37 14.27
N GLY A 372 -20.88 5.33 14.01
CA GLY A 372 -21.23 4.88 12.67
C GLY A 372 -20.23 3.94 12.01
N TYR A 373 -19.20 3.51 12.74
CA TYR A 373 -18.17 2.58 12.24
C TYR A 373 -18.39 1.17 12.78
N THR A 374 -18.30 0.19 11.89
CA THR A 374 -18.25 -1.23 12.28
C THR A 374 -16.79 -1.60 12.56
N PRO A 375 -16.46 -2.10 13.76
CA PRO A 375 -15.10 -2.52 14.07
C PRO A 375 -14.55 -3.56 13.10
N GLY A 376 -13.30 -3.39 12.71
CA GLY A 376 -12.55 -4.34 11.89
C GLY A 376 -11.84 -5.41 12.73
N PRO A 377 -10.98 -6.24 12.10
CA PRO A 377 -10.19 -7.24 12.80
C PRO A 377 -9.29 -6.65 13.89
N ALA A 378 -9.25 -7.31 15.06
CA ALA A 378 -8.46 -6.84 16.20
C ALA A 378 -7.02 -7.37 16.20
N THR A 379 -6.75 -8.47 15.49
CA THR A 379 -5.45 -9.12 15.47
C THR A 379 -5.07 -9.59 14.07
N GLU A 380 -3.76 -9.70 13.82
CA GLU A 380 -3.24 -10.26 12.56
C GLU A 380 -3.79 -11.66 12.29
N LYS A 381 -3.96 -12.48 13.34
CA LYS A 381 -4.54 -13.82 13.21
C LYS A 381 -5.99 -13.75 12.71
N GLU A 382 -6.81 -12.94 13.34
CA GLU A 382 -8.22 -12.76 12.98
C GLU A 382 -8.34 -12.22 11.55
N TRP A 383 -7.55 -11.21 11.19
CA TRP A 383 -7.49 -10.69 9.83
C TRP A 383 -7.10 -11.76 8.82
N ALA A 384 -6.03 -12.52 9.09
CA ALA A 384 -5.54 -13.58 8.20
C ALA A 384 -6.50 -14.76 8.05
N GLU A 385 -7.32 -15.04 9.07
CA GLU A 385 -8.35 -16.07 9.02
C GLU A 385 -9.61 -15.59 8.28
N THR A 386 -9.96 -14.30 8.41
CA THR A 386 -11.14 -13.71 7.77
C THR A 386 -10.88 -13.35 6.31
N TYR A 387 -9.67 -12.83 6.00
CA TYR A 387 -9.28 -12.31 4.68
C TYR A 387 -8.02 -13.00 4.13
N PRO A 388 -8.01 -14.35 4.02
CA PRO A 388 -6.80 -15.08 3.64
C PRO A 388 -6.30 -14.79 2.23
N LEU A 389 -7.19 -14.43 1.28
CA LEU A 389 -6.78 -14.06 -0.08
C LEU A 389 -6.04 -12.72 -0.12
N GLU A 390 -6.56 -11.71 0.59
CA GLU A 390 -5.91 -10.40 0.75
C GLU A 390 -4.50 -10.55 1.34
N LYS A 391 -4.41 -11.33 2.44
CA LYS A 391 -3.11 -11.60 3.06
C LYS A 391 -2.13 -12.28 2.11
N GLU A 392 -2.57 -13.28 1.36
CA GLU A 392 -1.71 -13.98 0.41
C GLU A 392 -1.29 -13.09 -0.77
N ALA A 393 -2.15 -12.18 -1.24
CA ALA A 393 -1.81 -11.20 -2.25
C ALA A 393 -0.79 -10.17 -1.73
N LEU A 394 -0.94 -9.69 -0.49
CA LEU A 394 0.05 -8.83 0.15
C LEU A 394 1.38 -9.56 0.38
N ASP A 395 1.35 -10.80 0.85
CA ASP A 395 2.57 -11.61 0.97
C ASP A 395 3.25 -11.82 -0.40
N TYR A 396 2.46 -11.97 -1.47
CA TYR A 396 3.02 -12.03 -2.82
C TYR A 396 3.74 -10.73 -3.21
N PHE A 397 3.12 -9.56 -3.01
CA PHE A 397 3.75 -8.27 -3.28
C PHE A 397 5.03 -8.09 -2.45
N ILE A 398 4.95 -8.32 -1.14
CA ILE A 398 6.07 -8.14 -0.21
C ILE A 398 7.26 -9.04 -0.56
N ASN A 399 7.00 -10.26 -1.05
CA ASN A 399 8.06 -11.23 -1.35
C ASN A 399 8.52 -11.24 -2.80
N ASN A 400 7.71 -10.78 -3.77
CA ASN A 400 7.97 -10.97 -5.20
C ASN A 400 8.00 -9.68 -6.03
N ALA A 401 7.63 -8.52 -5.45
CA ALA A 401 7.82 -7.25 -6.14
C ALA A 401 9.31 -6.92 -6.29
N GLY A 402 9.63 -6.02 -7.22
CA GLY A 402 11.02 -5.71 -7.52
C GLY A 402 11.69 -6.78 -8.37
N SER A 403 13.00 -6.80 -8.32
CA SER A 403 13.81 -7.73 -9.11
C SER A 403 15.12 -8.04 -8.39
N PRO A 404 15.62 -9.28 -8.48
CA PRO A 404 16.96 -9.64 -8.02
C PRO A 404 18.08 -8.77 -8.61
N ASN A 405 17.87 -8.22 -9.80
CA ASN A 405 18.79 -7.29 -10.46
C ASN A 405 18.41 -5.81 -10.27
N GLY A 406 17.31 -5.53 -9.54
CA GLY A 406 16.83 -4.19 -9.25
C GLY A 406 17.42 -3.61 -7.97
N VAL A 407 16.86 -2.49 -7.54
CA VAL A 407 17.28 -1.79 -6.32
C VAL A 407 16.78 -2.47 -5.05
N ILE A 408 15.70 -3.22 -5.15
CA ILE A 408 15.04 -3.87 -4.01
C ILE A 408 14.54 -5.27 -4.39
N ASP A 409 14.65 -6.19 -3.45
CA ASP A 409 14.11 -7.55 -3.46
C ASP A 409 12.95 -7.61 -2.46
N GLY A 410 11.77 -7.88 -2.98
CA GLY A 410 10.50 -7.70 -2.28
C GLY A 410 9.94 -6.27 -2.39
N GLY A 411 8.68 -6.07 -2.00
CA GLY A 411 7.95 -4.81 -2.06
C GLY A 411 7.71 -4.18 -0.69
N ILE A 412 7.49 -2.87 -0.69
CA ILE A 412 7.12 -2.10 0.49
C ILE A 412 5.64 -1.74 0.39
N ALA A 413 4.80 -2.35 1.23
CA ALA A 413 3.38 -2.03 1.32
C ALA A 413 3.15 -0.98 2.41
N VAL A 414 2.67 0.21 2.02
CA VAL A 414 2.44 1.36 2.90
C VAL A 414 0.96 1.63 3.02
N PHE A 415 0.44 1.69 4.24
CA PHE A 415 -0.96 1.86 4.56
C PHE A 415 -1.21 3.03 5.51
N ALA A 416 -2.33 3.71 5.34
CA ALA A 416 -2.86 4.63 6.34
C ALA A 416 -3.24 3.87 7.61
N ALA A 417 -2.99 4.47 8.79
CA ALA A 417 -3.28 3.82 10.08
C ALA A 417 -4.78 3.79 10.42
N GLY A 418 -5.56 4.74 9.91
CA GLY A 418 -6.98 4.95 10.18
C GLY A 418 -7.26 6.34 10.75
N ASN A 419 -8.55 6.73 10.74
CA ASN A 419 -9.00 8.07 11.11
C ASN A 419 -10.10 8.06 12.20
N GLU A 420 -10.12 7.02 13.02
CA GLU A 420 -11.15 6.80 14.04
C GLU A 420 -10.71 7.28 15.43
N TYR A 421 -9.52 7.92 15.56
CA TYR A 421 -8.93 8.29 16.85
C TYR A 421 -8.79 7.07 17.78
N ALA A 422 -8.42 5.94 17.23
CA ALA A 422 -8.36 4.67 17.92
C ALA A 422 -6.94 4.30 18.37
N GLY A 423 -6.84 3.59 19.51
CA GLY A 423 -5.58 3.14 20.09
C GLY A 423 -4.97 1.92 19.40
N ASN A 424 -5.59 1.42 18.33
CA ASN A 424 -5.13 0.30 17.53
C ASN A 424 -5.32 0.62 16.04
N PRO A 425 -4.25 0.66 15.23
CA PRO A 425 -4.37 0.96 13.80
C PRO A 425 -5.11 -0.15 13.05
N ALA A 426 -5.71 0.22 11.94
CA ALA A 426 -6.53 -0.65 11.11
C ALA A 426 -5.71 -1.68 10.29
N PHE A 427 -6.29 -2.85 10.01
CA PHE A 427 -5.78 -3.77 9.00
C PHE A 427 -6.24 -3.33 7.59
N PRO A 428 -5.46 -3.66 6.54
CA PRO A 428 -4.20 -4.43 6.50
C PRO A 428 -2.96 -3.68 7.00
N GLY A 429 -3.04 -2.36 7.26
CA GLY A 429 -1.90 -1.52 7.68
C GLY A 429 -1.21 -2.05 8.95
N ALA A 430 -1.98 -2.59 9.90
CA ALA A 430 -1.47 -3.20 11.12
C ALA A 430 -0.76 -4.56 10.92
N TYR A 431 -0.73 -5.11 9.69
CA TYR A 431 0.04 -6.33 9.39
C TYR A 431 1.53 -6.09 9.62
N SER A 432 2.16 -6.97 10.38
CA SER A 432 3.55 -6.83 10.86
C SER A 432 4.60 -6.64 9.76
N LYS A 433 4.28 -6.97 8.50
CA LYS A 433 5.14 -6.77 7.32
C LYS A 433 4.82 -5.51 6.52
N CYS A 434 3.74 -4.81 6.84
CA CYS A 434 3.36 -3.55 6.22
C CYS A 434 3.94 -2.35 7.00
N VAL A 435 3.87 -1.18 6.38
CA VAL A 435 4.22 0.10 6.99
C VAL A 435 2.94 0.87 7.28
N SER A 436 2.50 0.88 8.53
CA SER A 436 1.34 1.66 9.01
C SER A 436 1.75 3.08 9.34
N VAL A 437 1.01 4.07 8.84
CA VAL A 437 1.38 5.49 8.93
C VAL A 437 0.32 6.30 9.67
N ALA A 438 0.71 6.87 10.82
CA ALA A 438 -0.11 7.81 11.58
C ALA A 438 0.08 9.26 11.11
N SER A 439 -0.91 10.09 11.36
CA SER A 439 -0.96 11.48 10.92
C SER A 439 -0.48 12.47 11.98
N LEU A 440 0.31 13.47 11.55
CA LEU A 440 0.77 14.58 12.37
C LEU A 440 0.18 15.92 11.87
N ALA A 441 -0.13 16.79 12.83
CA ALA A 441 -0.30 18.21 12.62
C ALA A 441 1.06 18.91 12.41
N ALA A 442 1.06 20.20 12.09
CA ALA A 442 2.27 20.96 11.75
C ALA A 442 3.15 21.36 12.95
N ASP A 443 2.87 20.82 14.14
CA ASP A 443 3.52 21.15 15.42
C ASP A 443 4.04 19.89 16.15
N TYR A 444 4.38 18.83 15.44
CA TYR A 444 4.80 17.52 15.95
C TYR A 444 3.72 16.77 16.76
N THR A 445 2.52 17.31 16.91
CA THR A 445 1.47 16.64 17.67
C THR A 445 0.65 15.71 16.77
N PRO A 446 0.05 14.63 17.32
CA PRO A 446 -0.88 13.79 16.58
C PRO A 446 -2.06 14.60 16.05
N ALA A 447 -2.48 14.35 14.81
CA ALA A 447 -3.72 14.91 14.29
C ALA A 447 -4.94 14.40 15.09
N CYS A 448 -6.00 15.21 15.17
CA CYS A 448 -7.15 14.93 16.03
C CYS A 448 -7.85 13.60 15.74
N TYR A 449 -7.80 13.15 14.50
CA TYR A 449 -8.46 11.95 14.00
C TYR A 449 -7.56 10.72 13.97
N THR A 450 -6.22 10.88 14.08
CA THR A 450 -5.30 9.77 13.74
C THR A 450 -5.45 8.57 14.65
N ASP A 451 -5.47 7.39 14.06
CA ASP A 451 -5.23 6.17 14.81
C ASP A 451 -3.77 6.08 15.22
N PHE A 452 -3.54 5.49 16.38
CA PHE A 452 -2.23 5.37 17.02
C PHE A 452 -2.10 4.00 17.70
N GLY A 453 -0.91 3.62 18.13
CA GLY A 453 -0.73 2.35 18.84
C GLY A 453 0.60 1.68 18.51
N SER A 454 0.86 0.53 19.15
CA SER A 454 2.13 -0.19 19.01
C SER A 454 2.38 -0.80 17.62
N LEU A 455 1.35 -0.89 16.79
CA LEU A 455 1.42 -1.42 15.43
C LEU A 455 1.61 -0.31 14.37
N VAL A 456 1.57 0.97 14.75
CA VAL A 456 2.01 2.06 13.88
C VAL A 456 3.51 1.92 13.62
N THR A 457 3.92 2.04 12.37
CA THR A 457 5.33 1.91 11.97
C THR A 457 6.04 3.24 11.95
N LEU A 458 5.42 4.26 11.34
CA LEU A 458 5.94 5.60 11.12
C LEU A 458 4.83 6.65 11.24
N SER A 459 5.21 7.90 11.42
CA SER A 459 4.34 9.06 11.31
C SER A 459 4.81 9.99 10.20
N ALA A 460 3.87 10.73 9.61
CA ALA A 460 4.14 11.76 8.61
C ALA A 460 3.08 12.88 8.67
N PRO A 461 3.32 14.03 8.01
CA PRO A 461 2.34 15.09 7.90
C PRO A 461 1.06 14.62 7.19
N GLY A 462 -0.06 14.62 7.88
CA GLY A 462 -1.38 14.35 7.29
C GLY A 462 -2.32 15.54 7.42
N GLY A 463 -1.90 16.53 8.22
CA GLY A 463 -2.66 17.75 8.49
C GLY A 463 -3.62 17.63 9.66
N ASP A 464 -4.11 18.76 10.12
CA ASP A 464 -5.13 18.87 11.16
C ASP A 464 -5.85 20.22 11.00
N LEU A 465 -6.86 20.25 10.14
CA LEU A 465 -7.63 21.45 9.82
C LEU A 465 -8.40 21.98 11.01
N GLU A 466 -8.96 21.06 11.79
CA GLU A 466 -9.78 21.42 12.96
C GLU A 466 -8.94 22.10 14.05
N TYR A 467 -7.67 21.76 14.15
CA TYR A 467 -6.75 22.35 15.11
C TYR A 467 -6.39 23.79 14.77
N TYR A 468 -6.24 24.09 13.48
CA TYR A 468 -5.88 25.44 12.99
C TYR A 468 -7.10 26.28 12.60
N GLY A 469 -8.31 25.75 12.82
CA GLY A 469 -9.55 26.46 12.62
C GLY A 469 -9.71 27.68 13.54
N LYS A 470 -10.51 28.66 13.13
CA LYS A 470 -10.83 29.80 14.00
C LYS A 470 -11.87 29.39 15.02
N ILE A 471 -11.58 29.64 16.30
CA ILE A 471 -12.52 29.38 17.40
C ILE A 471 -13.76 30.26 17.21
N GLY A 472 -14.95 29.64 17.15
CA GLY A 472 -16.23 30.31 17.10
C GLY A 472 -16.72 30.71 15.71
N GLU A 473 -16.03 30.33 14.66
CA GLU A 473 -16.55 30.41 13.29
C GLU A 473 -17.29 29.13 12.94
N THR A 474 -18.34 29.23 12.14
CA THR A 474 -18.97 28.05 11.55
C THR A 474 -18.04 27.46 10.50
N GLU A 475 -18.11 26.17 10.30
CA GLU A 475 -17.33 25.46 9.27
C GLU A 475 -17.48 26.15 7.89
N ASP A 476 -18.67 26.61 7.53
CA ASP A 476 -18.95 27.31 6.28
C ASP A 476 -18.26 28.68 6.16
N GLU A 477 -18.14 29.43 7.26
CA GLU A 477 -17.48 30.76 7.26
C GLU A 477 -15.96 30.62 7.17
N TYR A 478 -15.39 29.64 7.85
CA TYR A 478 -13.95 29.35 7.81
C TYR A 478 -13.48 28.96 6.39
N TRP A 479 -14.25 28.11 5.71
CA TRP A 479 -13.94 27.61 4.38
C TRP A 479 -14.13 28.66 3.26
N ALA A 480 -14.98 29.65 3.45
CA ALA A 480 -15.36 30.60 2.43
C ALA A 480 -14.35 31.74 2.21
N GLU A 481 -13.62 32.17 3.24
CA GLU A 481 -12.91 33.44 3.21
C GLU A 481 -11.44 33.36 2.78
N THR A 482 -10.72 32.27 3.02
CA THR A 482 -9.26 32.35 2.93
C THR A 482 -8.65 31.67 1.73
N GLY A 483 -9.27 30.67 1.14
CA GLY A 483 -8.64 29.85 0.08
C GLY A 483 -7.29 29.24 0.49
N GLU A 484 -6.86 29.48 1.73
CA GLU A 484 -5.64 28.98 2.34
C GLU A 484 -6.03 28.09 3.53
N GLN A 485 -5.78 26.78 3.40
CA GLN A 485 -6.12 25.84 4.46
C GLN A 485 -4.89 25.51 5.28
N LYS A 486 -4.69 26.29 6.30
CA LYS A 486 -3.57 26.15 7.22
C LYS A 486 -3.64 24.82 7.94
N GLY A 487 -2.55 24.09 7.88
CA GLY A 487 -2.45 22.79 8.53
C GLY A 487 -2.91 21.60 7.71
N ALA A 488 -3.58 21.80 6.55
CA ALA A 488 -3.88 20.71 5.63
C ALA A 488 -2.73 20.43 4.65
N VAL A 489 -2.82 19.31 3.94
CA VAL A 489 -1.85 18.91 2.91
C VAL A 489 -2.35 19.37 1.53
N LEU A 490 -1.57 20.20 0.87
CA LEU A 490 -1.84 20.66 -0.50
C LEU A 490 -1.24 19.69 -1.52
N SER A 491 -2.05 19.26 -2.49
CA SER A 491 -1.59 18.39 -3.58
C SER A 491 -2.42 18.63 -4.87
N THR A 492 -2.15 17.84 -5.91
CA THR A 492 -2.98 17.77 -7.12
C THR A 492 -4.38 17.26 -6.78
N LEU A 493 -5.40 17.76 -7.49
CA LEU A 493 -6.79 17.40 -7.24
C LEU A 493 -7.60 17.47 -8.54
N VAL A 494 -8.84 17.03 -8.49
CA VAL A 494 -9.79 17.09 -9.59
C VAL A 494 -10.98 17.98 -9.21
N LYS A 495 -11.35 18.91 -10.09
CA LYS A 495 -12.54 19.73 -9.94
C LYS A 495 -13.40 19.65 -11.20
N ASN A 496 -14.60 19.09 -11.09
CA ASN A 496 -15.52 18.92 -12.22
C ASN A 496 -14.85 18.19 -13.41
N GLY A 497 -14.09 17.14 -13.14
CA GLY A 497 -13.36 16.37 -14.14
C GLY A 497 -12.13 17.07 -14.75
N GLN A 498 -11.76 18.25 -14.25
CA GLN A 498 -10.62 19.04 -14.73
C GLN A 498 -9.49 19.07 -13.70
N PRO A 499 -8.23 19.24 -14.14
CA PRO A 499 -7.10 19.41 -13.23
C PRO A 499 -7.32 20.55 -12.25
N ALA A 500 -6.99 20.33 -11.00
CA ALA A 500 -7.07 21.31 -9.93
C ALA A 500 -5.99 21.03 -8.87
N TYR A 501 -5.89 21.94 -7.91
CA TYR A 501 -5.05 21.78 -6.72
C TYR A 501 -5.91 22.04 -5.50
N GLY A 502 -5.67 21.31 -4.41
CA GLY A 502 -6.49 21.46 -3.23
C GLY A 502 -5.91 20.82 -2.00
N TYR A 503 -6.55 21.12 -0.89
CA TYR A 503 -6.16 20.68 0.43
C TYR A 503 -7.04 19.52 0.88
N MET A 504 -6.40 18.54 1.48
CA MET A 504 -7.05 17.42 2.19
C MET A 504 -6.27 17.12 3.48
N GLU A 505 -6.92 16.42 4.41
CA GLU A 505 -6.29 15.91 5.61
C GLU A 505 -6.65 14.45 5.84
N GLY A 506 -5.85 13.75 6.63
CA GLY A 506 -6.07 12.34 6.94
C GLY A 506 -4.76 11.56 7.07
N THR A 507 -4.84 10.39 7.69
CA THR A 507 -3.76 9.39 7.57
C THR A 507 -3.54 9.00 6.11
N SER A 508 -4.58 9.18 5.27
CA SER A 508 -4.52 9.07 3.81
C SER A 508 -3.53 10.05 3.16
N MET A 509 -3.27 11.21 3.74
CA MET A 509 -2.30 12.20 3.26
C MET A 509 -0.92 12.00 3.91
N ALA A 510 -0.87 11.45 5.12
CA ALA A 510 0.37 11.05 5.76
C ALA A 510 1.04 9.86 5.04
N CYS A 511 0.27 8.87 4.67
CA CYS A 511 0.70 7.65 3.98
C CYS A 511 1.54 7.92 2.70
N PRO A 512 1.10 8.76 1.74
CA PRO A 512 1.86 9.04 0.53
C PRO A 512 3.15 9.83 0.77
N HIS A 513 3.29 10.56 1.88
CA HIS A 513 4.58 11.13 2.26
C HIS A 513 5.61 10.03 2.52
N VAL A 514 5.21 8.99 3.26
CA VAL A 514 6.09 7.84 3.55
C VAL A 514 6.42 7.08 2.27
N SER A 515 5.43 6.85 1.40
CA SER A 515 5.66 6.23 0.09
C SER A 515 6.59 7.05 -0.79
N GLY A 516 6.42 8.37 -0.81
CA GLY A 516 7.29 9.30 -1.56
C GLY A 516 8.72 9.32 -1.03
N VAL A 517 8.89 9.35 0.31
CA VAL A 517 10.22 9.29 0.95
C VAL A 517 10.89 7.94 0.67
N ALA A 518 10.15 6.83 0.74
CA ALA A 518 10.66 5.52 0.37
C ALA A 518 11.09 5.47 -1.10
N ALA A 519 10.26 6.02 -2.02
CA ALA A 519 10.58 6.09 -3.43
C ALA A 519 11.82 6.94 -3.72
N LEU A 520 11.95 8.09 -3.06
CA LEU A 520 13.13 8.96 -3.16
C LEU A 520 14.39 8.25 -2.64
N GLY A 521 14.28 7.51 -1.54
CA GLY A 521 15.36 6.71 -0.99
C GLY A 521 15.79 5.59 -1.95
N LEU A 522 14.85 4.85 -2.53
CA LEU A 522 15.15 3.83 -3.54
C LEU A 522 15.77 4.44 -4.80
N ALA A 523 15.27 5.60 -5.26
CA ALA A 523 15.89 6.35 -6.37
C ALA A 523 17.35 6.72 -6.07
N TYR A 524 17.65 7.12 -4.84
CA TYR A 524 19.04 7.38 -4.43
C TYR A 524 19.85 6.11 -4.34
N ALA A 525 19.27 5.00 -3.87
CA ALA A 525 19.93 3.69 -3.86
C ALA A 525 20.29 3.21 -5.27
N VAL A 526 19.45 3.47 -6.30
CA VAL A 526 19.80 3.25 -7.72
C VAL A 526 21.05 4.03 -8.10
N LYS A 527 21.08 5.36 -7.80
CA LYS A 527 22.25 6.22 -8.09
C LYS A 527 23.53 5.77 -7.38
N GLN A 528 23.39 5.17 -6.19
CA GLN A 528 24.51 4.64 -5.41
C GLN A 528 24.85 3.18 -5.74
N ASN A 529 24.15 2.58 -6.71
CA ASN A 529 24.26 1.15 -7.06
C ASN A 529 24.14 0.26 -5.81
N ARG A 530 23.14 0.53 -4.98
CA ARG A 530 22.83 -0.21 -3.76
C ARG A 530 21.63 -1.10 -4.01
N HIS A 531 21.62 -2.25 -3.35
CA HIS A 531 20.49 -3.18 -3.34
C HIS A 531 20.03 -3.40 -1.89
N TYR A 532 18.71 -3.58 -1.71
CA TYR A 532 18.09 -3.81 -0.42
C TYR A 532 17.09 -4.97 -0.50
N ARG A 533 16.93 -5.68 0.61
CA ARG A 533 15.68 -6.43 0.84
C ARG A 533 14.66 -5.45 1.43
N ALA A 534 13.37 -5.66 1.16
CA ALA A 534 12.30 -4.78 1.63
C ALA A 534 12.34 -4.58 3.16
N ALA A 535 12.53 -5.64 3.95
CA ALA A 535 12.61 -5.56 5.40
C ALA A 535 13.81 -4.73 5.89
N ASP A 536 14.97 -4.82 5.22
CA ASP A 536 16.16 -4.04 5.59
C ASP A 536 15.96 -2.55 5.27
N PHE A 537 15.28 -2.26 4.15
CA PHE A 537 14.96 -0.89 3.78
C PHE A 537 13.92 -0.27 4.73
N ILE A 538 12.88 -1.00 5.11
CA ILE A 538 11.90 -0.57 6.14
C ILE A 538 12.63 -0.31 7.47
N SER A 539 13.58 -1.16 7.86
CA SER A 539 14.38 -0.96 9.07
C SER A 539 15.23 0.31 8.98
N LEU A 540 15.75 0.65 7.80
CA LEU A 540 16.45 1.91 7.57
C LEU A 540 15.51 3.11 7.65
N MET A 541 14.31 3.03 7.06
CA MET A 541 13.28 4.07 7.17
C MET A 541 12.93 4.35 8.65
N LYS A 542 12.74 3.31 9.46
CA LYS A 542 12.47 3.44 10.91
C LYS A 542 13.60 4.11 11.71
N LYS A 543 14.82 4.07 11.21
CA LYS A 543 15.98 4.79 11.81
C LYS A 543 16.15 6.21 11.27
N SER A 544 15.45 6.53 10.19
CA SER A 544 15.54 7.81 9.47
C SER A 544 14.37 8.71 9.84
N VAL A 545 14.23 9.01 11.13
CA VAL A 545 13.08 9.73 11.69
C VAL A 545 13.53 10.83 12.65
N LYS A 546 12.66 11.82 12.80
CA LYS A 546 12.71 12.79 13.92
C LYS A 546 11.96 12.20 15.10
N ASP A 547 12.51 12.35 16.29
CA ASP A 547 11.93 11.83 17.54
C ASP A 547 10.64 12.60 17.89
N LEU A 548 9.57 11.87 18.13
CA LEU A 548 8.27 12.42 18.55
C LEU A 548 8.07 12.32 20.06
N ASP A 549 8.60 11.28 20.69
CA ASP A 549 8.34 11.02 22.11
C ASP A 549 8.86 12.14 23.01
N SER A 550 9.93 12.83 22.61
CA SER A 550 10.45 14.00 23.35
C SER A 550 9.45 15.16 23.40
N HIS A 551 8.59 15.33 22.39
CA HIS A 551 7.53 16.34 22.35
C HIS A 551 6.33 16.00 23.25
N TYR A 552 6.20 14.74 23.67
CA TYR A 552 5.05 14.23 24.41
C TYR A 552 5.30 14.07 25.92
N GLN A 553 6.51 14.43 26.38
CA GLN A 553 6.94 14.31 27.78
C GLN A 553 6.65 15.56 28.60
N ASN A 554 6.94 15.50 29.90
CA ASN A 554 6.94 16.63 30.84
C ASN A 554 5.58 17.35 30.99
N GLY A 555 4.47 16.64 30.83
CA GLY A 555 3.13 17.21 30.97
C GLY A 555 2.70 18.03 29.74
N ALA A 556 3.30 17.76 28.56
CA ALA A 556 2.87 18.36 27.31
C ALA A 556 1.38 18.04 27.05
N THR A 557 0.63 19.05 26.66
CA THR A 557 -0.79 18.95 26.35
C THR A 557 -1.08 19.59 25.02
N LYS A 558 -2.17 19.12 24.37
CA LYS A 558 -2.77 19.77 23.20
C LYS A 558 -4.24 20.02 23.44
N THR A 559 -4.73 21.19 23.07
CA THR A 559 -6.14 21.52 23.07
C THR A 559 -6.67 21.45 21.65
N TYR A 560 -7.62 20.55 21.41
CA TYR A 560 -8.36 20.46 20.17
C TYR A 560 -9.64 21.29 20.28
N TYR A 561 -9.90 22.12 19.27
CA TYR A 561 -10.98 23.11 19.31
C TYR A 561 -12.25 22.68 18.59
N MET A 562 -12.15 21.69 17.72
CA MET A 562 -13.26 21.10 16.98
C MET A 562 -13.20 19.58 17.11
N ASN A 563 -14.26 18.91 16.80
CA ASN A 563 -14.56 17.48 16.91
C ASN A 563 -13.35 16.54 16.80
N HIS A 564 -12.54 16.44 17.83
CA HIS A 564 -11.42 15.53 17.80
C HIS A 564 -11.80 14.10 18.23
N THR A 565 -13.02 13.91 18.69
CA THR A 565 -13.59 12.59 18.94
C THR A 565 -14.91 12.45 18.22
N THR A 566 -15.23 11.25 17.81
CA THR A 566 -16.54 10.88 17.24
C THR A 566 -17.74 11.23 18.16
N VAL A 567 -17.51 11.75 19.34
CA VAL A 567 -18.51 12.04 20.38
C VAL A 567 -18.60 13.53 20.73
N GLY A 568 -17.84 14.38 20.09
CA GLY A 568 -18.08 15.83 20.04
C GLY A 568 -18.05 16.60 21.36
N ALA A 569 -16.92 16.62 22.08
CA ALA A 569 -16.66 17.65 23.09
C ALA A 569 -15.59 18.61 22.57
N SER A 570 -15.93 19.86 22.40
CA SER A 570 -15.02 20.91 21.95
C SER A 570 -15.11 22.11 22.89
N PRO A 571 -13.98 22.73 23.29
CA PRO A 571 -12.61 22.26 23.17
C PRO A 571 -12.24 21.17 24.19
N GLU A 572 -11.33 20.28 23.84
CA GLU A 572 -10.80 19.25 24.75
C GLU A 572 -9.27 19.33 24.83
N THR A 573 -8.74 19.30 26.05
CA THR A 573 -7.29 19.27 26.29
C THR A 573 -6.84 17.88 26.67
N ILE A 574 -5.88 17.35 25.89
CA ILE A 574 -5.36 15.99 26.04
C ILE A 574 -3.90 16.05 26.47
N GLU A 575 -3.53 15.17 27.41
CA GLU A 575 -2.13 14.93 27.76
C GLU A 575 -1.48 14.09 26.66
N LEU A 576 -0.41 14.63 26.05
CA LEU A 576 0.30 13.97 24.94
C LEU A 576 1.08 12.73 25.38
N SER A 577 1.35 12.58 26.69
CA SER A 577 2.02 11.38 27.23
C SER A 577 1.36 10.05 26.85
N LYS A 578 0.06 10.05 26.54
CA LYS A 578 -0.64 8.84 26.08
C LYS A 578 -0.13 8.31 24.73
N TYR A 579 0.53 9.15 23.93
CA TYR A 579 1.06 8.79 22.60
C TYR A 579 2.51 8.31 22.62
N ILE A 580 3.21 8.39 23.75
CA ILE A 580 4.60 7.92 23.88
C ILE A 580 4.71 6.46 23.46
N GLY A 581 5.58 6.17 22.46
CA GLY A 581 5.78 4.86 21.88
C GLY A 581 4.62 4.36 20.98
N LYS A 582 3.66 5.23 20.62
CA LYS A 582 2.46 4.86 19.87
C LYS A 582 2.31 5.56 18.51
N MET A 583 3.25 6.44 18.18
CA MET A 583 3.30 7.14 16.89
C MET A 583 4.39 6.55 15.98
N GLY A 584 4.62 5.25 16.09
CA GLY A 584 5.66 4.53 15.35
C GLY A 584 7.08 4.89 15.78
N ALA A 585 8.05 4.74 14.89
CA ALA A 585 9.44 5.08 15.16
C ALA A 585 9.69 6.61 15.24
N GLY A 586 8.78 7.41 14.68
CA GLY A 586 8.86 8.85 14.64
C GLY A 586 8.39 9.45 13.31
N LEU A 587 8.58 10.76 13.13
CA LEU A 587 8.31 11.49 11.90
C LEU A 587 9.39 11.16 10.85
N ILE A 588 9.00 10.58 9.73
CA ILE A 588 9.92 10.22 8.63
C ILE A 588 10.67 11.46 8.10
N ASP A 589 11.97 11.31 7.85
CA ASP A 589 12.85 12.36 7.34
C ASP A 589 13.60 11.87 6.09
N ALA A 590 13.33 12.51 4.96
CA ALA A 590 13.92 12.13 3.68
C ALA A 590 15.44 12.32 3.64
N ALA A 591 15.96 13.41 4.20
CA ALA A 591 17.40 13.68 4.20
C ALA A 591 18.16 12.69 5.09
N LEU A 592 17.60 12.31 6.26
CA LEU A 592 18.18 11.26 7.12
C LEU A 592 18.19 9.90 6.39
N LEU A 593 17.14 9.58 5.63
CA LEU A 593 17.09 8.35 4.85
C LEU A 593 18.20 8.31 3.79
N LEU A 594 18.37 9.39 3.01
CA LEU A 594 19.42 9.46 1.99
C LEU A 594 20.83 9.37 2.64
N ASN A 595 21.04 10.03 3.77
CA ASN A 595 22.29 9.91 4.52
C ASN A 595 22.54 8.48 5.02
N GLY A 596 21.50 7.78 5.48
CA GLY A 596 21.59 6.37 5.88
C GLY A 596 21.96 5.44 4.71
N ILE A 597 21.44 5.69 3.52
CA ILE A 597 21.79 4.96 2.30
C ILE A 597 23.25 5.21 1.91
N GLN A 598 23.72 6.47 1.97
CA GLN A 598 25.08 6.83 1.63
C GLN A 598 26.11 6.14 2.55
N ASN A 599 25.82 6.07 3.83
CA ASN A 599 26.73 5.59 4.87
C ASN A 599 26.61 4.09 5.17
N LYS A 600 25.84 3.33 4.38
CA LYS A 600 25.66 1.89 4.61
C LYS A 600 26.99 1.16 4.52
N GLU A 601 27.43 0.59 5.64
CA GLU A 601 28.55 -0.35 5.66
C GLU A 601 28.13 -1.69 5.04
N LEU A 602 29.06 -2.34 4.34
CA LEU A 602 28.84 -3.68 3.75
C LEU A 602 28.69 -4.70 4.88
N SER A 603 27.60 -5.41 4.89
CA SER A 603 27.43 -6.57 5.78
C SER A 603 27.95 -7.81 5.08
N SER A 604 28.79 -8.60 5.77
CA SER A 604 29.29 -9.90 5.28
C SER A 604 28.21 -11.00 5.26
N GLU A 605 27.00 -10.69 5.74
CA GLU A 605 25.88 -11.63 5.90
C GLU A 605 24.74 -11.42 4.89
N MET A 606 24.97 -10.69 3.80
CA MET A 606 23.92 -10.49 2.80
C MET A 606 23.57 -11.83 2.13
N LYS A 607 22.32 -12.25 2.27
CA LYS A 607 21.78 -13.35 1.48
C LYS A 607 21.45 -12.84 0.08
N LEU A 608 21.88 -13.58 -0.93
CA LEU A 608 21.42 -13.35 -2.30
C LEU A 608 19.91 -13.69 -2.38
N PRO A 609 19.16 -13.01 -3.25
CA PRO A 609 17.74 -13.29 -3.46
C PRO A 609 17.53 -14.69 -4.04
N ASN A 610 16.31 -15.18 -3.91
CA ASN A 610 15.90 -16.37 -4.65
C ASN A 610 15.88 -16.05 -6.15
N MET A 611 16.52 -16.88 -6.95
CA MET A 611 16.54 -16.73 -8.40
C MET A 611 15.71 -17.84 -9.04
N TYR A 612 14.75 -17.45 -9.87
CA TYR A 612 13.88 -18.38 -10.59
C TYR A 612 14.39 -18.55 -12.02
N VAL A 613 14.60 -19.78 -12.43
CA VAL A 613 15.12 -20.11 -13.78
C VAL A 613 14.14 -21.06 -14.44
N GLY A 614 13.55 -20.65 -15.55
CA GLY A 614 12.75 -21.54 -16.40
C GLY A 614 13.61 -22.64 -17.03
N ILE A 615 13.00 -23.79 -17.36
CA ILE A 615 13.67 -24.89 -18.06
C ILE A 615 14.30 -24.36 -19.36
N GLU A 616 15.58 -24.66 -19.55
CA GLU A 616 16.40 -24.20 -20.69
C GLU A 616 16.56 -22.65 -20.83
N LYS A 617 16.19 -21.90 -19.79
CA LYS A 617 16.42 -20.45 -19.73
C LYS A 617 17.63 -20.13 -18.86
N THR A 618 18.07 -18.88 -18.97
CA THR A 618 19.16 -18.33 -18.16
C THR A 618 18.64 -17.13 -17.40
N THR A 619 19.00 -17.01 -16.12
CA THR A 619 18.82 -15.79 -15.34
C THR A 619 20.17 -15.29 -14.84
N SER A 620 20.28 -14.00 -14.52
CA SER A 620 21.52 -13.42 -14.02
C SER A 620 21.28 -12.45 -12.90
N LEU A 621 22.29 -12.26 -12.04
CA LEU A 621 22.28 -11.38 -10.89
C LEU A 621 23.57 -10.54 -10.86
N ASN A 622 23.44 -9.23 -10.71
CA ASN A 622 24.58 -8.33 -10.54
C ASN A 622 25.10 -8.38 -9.10
N LEU A 623 26.17 -9.11 -8.87
CA LEU A 623 26.77 -9.27 -7.55
C LEU A 623 27.33 -7.97 -6.97
N ALA A 624 27.70 -7.00 -7.80
CA ALA A 624 28.20 -5.71 -7.31
C ALA A 624 27.13 -4.89 -6.56
N ALA A 625 25.84 -5.13 -6.84
CA ALA A 625 24.75 -4.51 -6.08
C ALA A 625 24.67 -5.03 -4.65
N TYR A 626 25.05 -6.28 -4.42
CA TYR A 626 25.03 -6.94 -3.10
C TYR A 626 26.33 -6.78 -2.33
N PHE A 627 27.46 -6.79 -3.04
CA PHE A 627 28.80 -6.75 -2.47
C PHE A 627 29.57 -5.50 -2.94
N ALA A 628 28.93 -4.34 -2.90
CA ALA A 628 29.53 -3.08 -3.28
C ALA A 628 30.81 -2.82 -2.47
N GLY A 629 31.87 -2.34 -3.12
CA GLY A 629 33.18 -2.11 -2.50
C GLY A 629 34.13 -3.30 -2.52
N GLN A 630 33.71 -4.49 -2.97
CA GLN A 630 34.62 -5.60 -3.22
C GLN A 630 35.47 -5.30 -4.48
N THR A 631 36.78 -5.40 -4.32
CA THR A 631 37.77 -5.21 -5.42
C THR A 631 38.28 -6.54 -5.98
N GLU A 632 38.05 -7.64 -5.25
CA GLU A 632 38.42 -9.00 -5.63
C GLU A 632 37.28 -9.69 -6.38
N GLY A 633 37.63 -10.68 -7.20
CA GLY A 633 36.64 -11.39 -8.02
C GLY A 633 35.63 -12.22 -7.22
N TYR A 634 34.50 -12.48 -7.83
CA TYR A 634 33.44 -13.35 -7.26
C TYR A 634 33.64 -14.80 -7.74
N SER A 635 33.24 -15.76 -6.93
CA SER A 635 33.16 -17.17 -7.31
C SER A 635 31.85 -17.78 -6.78
N CYS A 636 31.36 -18.82 -7.46
CA CYS A 636 30.17 -19.53 -7.03
C CYS A 636 30.39 -21.05 -7.10
N SER A 637 29.61 -21.78 -6.32
CA SER A 637 29.52 -23.24 -6.38
C SER A 637 28.08 -23.69 -6.31
N VAL A 638 27.74 -24.78 -6.99
CA VAL A 638 26.39 -25.35 -7.03
C VAL A 638 26.38 -26.65 -6.26
N ALA A 639 25.52 -26.75 -5.26
CA ALA A 639 25.40 -27.95 -4.42
C ALA A 639 24.76 -29.14 -5.17
N ASN A 640 23.85 -28.88 -6.11
CA ASN A 640 23.20 -29.90 -6.91
C ASN A 640 23.28 -29.56 -8.42
N THR A 641 24.31 -30.05 -9.07
CA THR A 641 24.58 -29.82 -10.51
C THR A 641 23.63 -30.56 -11.46
N SER A 642 22.78 -31.45 -10.95
CA SER A 642 21.74 -32.11 -11.76
C SER A 642 20.50 -31.25 -11.97
N VAL A 643 20.34 -30.17 -11.20
CA VAL A 643 19.17 -29.28 -11.24
C VAL A 643 19.50 -27.96 -11.92
N ALA A 644 20.69 -27.39 -11.67
CA ALA A 644 21.09 -26.11 -12.22
C ALA A 644 22.62 -26.03 -12.38
N SER A 645 23.07 -25.12 -13.23
CA SER A 645 24.47 -24.70 -13.29
C SER A 645 24.58 -23.20 -13.00
N ALA A 646 25.68 -22.79 -12.39
CA ALA A 646 25.95 -21.38 -12.15
C ALA A 646 27.41 -21.04 -12.51
N THR A 647 27.61 -19.86 -13.09
CA THR A 647 28.92 -19.32 -13.43
C THR A 647 28.96 -17.84 -13.04
N VAL A 648 30.16 -17.33 -12.79
CA VAL A 648 30.36 -15.89 -12.62
C VAL A 648 31.14 -15.37 -13.82
N ASP A 649 30.61 -14.31 -14.45
CA ASP A 649 31.26 -13.58 -15.52
C ASP A 649 31.41 -12.11 -15.09
N GLY A 650 32.64 -11.71 -14.77
CA GLY A 650 32.90 -10.40 -14.16
C GLY A 650 32.14 -10.18 -12.86
N LYS A 651 31.12 -9.34 -12.90
CA LYS A 651 30.24 -9.04 -11.76
C LYS A 651 28.87 -9.75 -11.81
N MET A 652 28.64 -10.55 -12.85
CA MET A 652 27.35 -11.22 -13.06
C MET A 652 27.42 -12.67 -12.63
N LEU A 653 26.52 -13.06 -11.72
CA LEU A 653 26.18 -14.46 -11.46
C LEU A 653 25.16 -14.90 -12.52
N ILE A 654 25.48 -15.93 -13.27
CA ILE A 654 24.63 -16.48 -14.33
C ILE A 654 24.19 -17.88 -13.90
N VAL A 655 22.89 -18.12 -13.83
CA VAL A 655 22.28 -19.41 -13.47
C VAL A 655 21.48 -19.93 -14.66
N LYS A 656 21.64 -21.24 -14.96
CA LYS A 656 20.98 -21.95 -16.06
C LYS A 656 20.27 -23.16 -15.54
#